data_1f9a829dd153eb66576bc85c52ee2087
#
_entry.id   1f9a829dd153eb66576bc85c52ee2087
#
_cell.length_a   1.000
_cell.length_b   1.000
_cell.length_c   1.000
_cell.angle_alpha   90.00
_cell.angle_beta   90.00
_cell.angle_gamma   90.00
#
_symmetry.space_group_name_H-M   'P 1'
#
loop_
_entity.id
_entity.type
_entity.pdbx_description
1 polymer ?
#
loop_
_entity_poly.entity_id
_entity_poly.type
_entity_poly.pdbx_seq_one_letter_code
_entity_poly.pdbx_strand_id
1 'polypeptide(L)'
;MDTVALRMQSVCQRVGACSSCLNKQMNGFLALVKRQRNLVPVCIRTIYSETGRWEKSYGQETRRRVENWWFPRIKEQFCRISETDKSRPKFYVLSMFPYPSGKLHMGHVRVYTISDTVARYQKMRGMQVLNPMGWDAFGLPAENAAIEHGLHPASWTQSNIQHMREQFDALGLSFTWEREVTTCLPEYYKWTQYLFLKLFESGIVYQKEALVNWDPVDQTVLANEQVDDNGCSWRSGAKVEQKYLKQWFIKTTAYAKAMFDALSDLPEWYGIKEMQANWIGDCVGCSIDFLLKVNGEVSGEKLAAYTYTPEAIYGASHLYILPSHRLLHGNSSLKEVFQREFIPGKDSLTSVTAVNLLTNQEIPVVISAKTSFENYLDTKIGIPSTSAEDAAVAKNLSISFTEVIEKLPNGLEKVINSGQFTGMTREDALKALTQQAKNKGIGGDLMSDKLRDWLISRQRYWGTPIPVIHCQKCGTVPVPYEDLPVVLPNVTTFTGKGASPLETVPEWVNCACPRCKAEARRETDTMDTFVDSAWYYLRYTDPHNTDRPFNRDLADYWMPVDLYIGGKEHAVMHLFYARFFSHFCHDLKMTKHKEPFHKLLVQGLIKNQTFRLKTTGQYLKREEVDLTGTEPVHLKTGEKVQVTWEKMSKSKHNGIDPEELMKEYGIDTIRLYILFAAPPEQDILWDTKTDAMPGVQRWQTRLWTLVTKLIEARTSETIPNPEVLNKKEKAEAKRIWEQKNLVISEVTEYFTKDHLFNAAISRLMSLSNVLHVSMPYEQSKLLGLLFFTVQNMKMLWLRSALWLHLWLHTLHRRCGKVWRI
;
A
#
# COMPACT_ATOMS: atom_id res chain seq x y z
N MET A 1 -21.39 -13.62 -27.75
CA MET A 1 -22.71 -13.27 -27.18
C MET A 1 -22.70 -11.93 -26.48
N ASP A 2 -21.58 -11.53 -25.89
CA ASP A 2 -21.47 -10.21 -25.23
C ASP A 2 -21.65 -9.01 -26.20
N THR A 3 -21.23 -9.17 -27.44
CA THR A 3 -21.39 -8.13 -28.48
C THR A 3 -22.85 -7.96 -28.92
N VAL A 4 -23.67 -8.98 -28.82
CA VAL A 4 -25.10 -8.93 -29.16
C VAL A 4 -25.89 -8.36 -27.97
N ALA A 5 -25.51 -8.69 -26.72
CA ALA A 5 -26.14 -8.14 -25.52
C ALA A 5 -25.84 -6.64 -25.37
N LEU A 6 -24.60 -6.20 -25.63
CA LEU A 6 -24.22 -4.79 -25.65
C LEU A 6 -24.88 -3.99 -26.79
N ARG A 7 -25.04 -4.57 -27.98
CA ARG A 7 -25.78 -3.93 -29.07
C ARG A 7 -27.28 -3.84 -28.77
N MET A 8 -27.87 -4.83 -28.12
CA MET A 8 -29.27 -4.75 -27.68
C MET A 8 -29.51 -3.70 -26.59
N GLN A 9 -28.58 -3.56 -25.62
CA GLN A 9 -28.66 -2.49 -24.63
C GLN A 9 -28.58 -1.08 -25.24
N SER A 10 -27.70 -0.87 -26.22
CA SER A 10 -27.58 0.42 -26.90
C SER A 10 -28.77 0.77 -27.78
N VAL A 11 -29.46 -0.24 -28.31
CA VAL A 11 -30.68 -0.06 -29.11
C VAL A 11 -31.88 0.21 -28.21
N CYS A 12 -31.98 -0.44 -27.03
CA CYS A 12 -33.06 -0.18 -26.07
C CYS A 12 -32.98 1.19 -25.38
N GLN A 13 -31.79 1.77 -25.26
CA GLN A 13 -31.63 3.13 -24.74
C GLN A 13 -31.98 4.24 -25.76
N ARG A 14 -31.99 3.93 -27.06
CA ARG A 14 -32.30 4.91 -28.13
C ARG A 14 -33.74 4.88 -28.63
N VAL A 15 -34.52 3.86 -28.29
CA VAL A 15 -35.92 3.74 -28.76
C VAL A 15 -36.81 3.47 -27.57
N GLY A 16 -37.61 4.43 -27.19
CA GLY A 16 -38.58 4.32 -26.09
C GLY A 16 -39.34 2.99 -26.21
N ALA A 17 -39.33 2.21 -25.12
CA ALA A 17 -39.70 0.83 -25.03
C ALA A 17 -41.00 0.51 -25.79
N CYS A 18 -40.86 -0.14 -26.92
CA CYS A 18 -41.99 -0.72 -27.66
C CYS A 18 -42.45 -2.01 -26.97
N SER A 19 -43.72 -2.09 -26.56
CA SER A 19 -44.32 -3.25 -25.89
C SER A 19 -44.18 -4.57 -26.69
N SER A 20 -43.98 -4.52 -28.02
CA SER A 20 -43.78 -5.68 -28.88
C SER A 20 -42.39 -6.34 -28.71
N CYS A 21 -41.34 -5.56 -28.40
CA CYS A 21 -39.99 -6.10 -28.11
C CYS A 21 -39.95 -6.83 -26.78
N LEU A 22 -40.62 -6.28 -25.75
CA LEU A 22 -40.79 -6.94 -24.44
C LEU A 22 -41.54 -8.28 -24.56
N ASN A 23 -42.58 -8.33 -25.40
CA ASN A 23 -43.33 -9.56 -25.65
C ASN A 23 -42.52 -10.60 -26.43
N LYS A 24 -41.69 -10.24 -27.39
CA LYS A 24 -40.77 -11.15 -28.09
C LYS A 24 -39.70 -11.71 -27.15
N GLN A 25 -39.14 -10.92 -26.26
CA GLN A 25 -38.16 -11.39 -25.26
C GLN A 25 -38.83 -12.32 -24.21
N MET A 26 -40.05 -12.00 -23.76
CA MET A 26 -40.83 -12.87 -22.89
C MET A 26 -41.19 -14.21 -23.56
N ASN A 27 -41.55 -14.21 -24.83
CA ASN A 27 -41.85 -15.42 -25.59
C ASN A 27 -40.59 -16.27 -25.85
N GLY A 28 -39.42 -15.64 -26.10
CA GLY A 28 -38.14 -16.32 -26.14
C GLY A 28 -37.76 -16.95 -24.79
N PHE A 29 -38.06 -16.24 -23.70
CA PHE A 29 -37.93 -16.74 -22.34
C PHE A 29 -38.81 -17.96 -22.03
N LEU A 30 -40.08 -17.93 -22.45
CA LEU A 30 -41.01 -19.02 -22.28
C LEU A 30 -40.63 -20.25 -23.13
N ALA A 31 -40.08 -20.06 -24.32
CA ALA A 31 -39.58 -21.13 -25.19
C ALA A 31 -38.33 -21.82 -24.61
N LEU A 32 -37.45 -21.07 -23.95
CA LEU A 32 -36.25 -21.60 -23.24
C LEU A 32 -36.65 -22.46 -22.02
N VAL A 33 -37.68 -22.05 -21.29
CA VAL A 33 -38.22 -22.81 -20.16
C VAL A 33 -38.82 -24.16 -20.63
N LYS A 34 -39.49 -24.20 -21.80
CA LYS A 34 -39.98 -25.44 -22.42
C LYS A 34 -38.87 -26.43 -22.78
N ARG A 35 -37.78 -25.97 -23.34
CA ARG A 35 -36.66 -26.83 -23.79
C ARG A 35 -35.90 -27.50 -22.65
N GLN A 36 -35.96 -26.96 -21.44
CA GLN A 36 -35.24 -27.50 -20.28
C GLN A 36 -36.01 -28.55 -19.45
N ARG A 37 -37.29 -28.84 -19.76
CA ARG A 37 -38.06 -29.86 -19.05
C ARG A 37 -37.50 -31.28 -19.17
N ASN A 38 -36.76 -31.61 -20.23
CA ASN A 38 -36.34 -32.99 -20.53
C ASN A 38 -34.97 -33.37 -19.96
N LEU A 39 -34.34 -32.54 -19.16
CA LEU A 39 -32.93 -32.74 -18.77
C LEU A 39 -32.68 -32.94 -17.26
N VAL A 40 -33.68 -33.18 -16.40
CA VAL A 40 -33.50 -32.95 -14.97
C VAL A 40 -33.87 -34.04 -13.96
N PRO A 41 -33.74 -35.35 -14.14
CA PRO A 41 -33.99 -36.25 -13.00
C PRO A 41 -32.79 -36.61 -12.12
N VAL A 42 -31.55 -36.30 -12.47
CA VAL A 42 -30.37 -36.95 -11.83
C VAL A 42 -29.55 -36.06 -10.89
N CYS A 43 -29.81 -34.77 -10.78
CA CYS A 43 -28.82 -33.82 -10.26
C CYS A 43 -28.93 -33.36 -8.82
N ILE A 44 -29.81 -33.90 -7.97
CA ILE A 44 -30.07 -33.30 -6.64
C ILE A 44 -29.28 -33.98 -5.50
N ARG A 45 -28.62 -35.12 -5.74
CA ARG A 45 -28.15 -35.99 -4.64
C ARG A 45 -26.82 -35.69 -3.98
N THR A 46 -25.96 -34.74 -4.46
CA THR A 46 -24.57 -34.69 -3.98
C THR A 46 -24.01 -33.30 -3.78
N ILE A 47 -24.79 -32.33 -3.30
CA ILE A 47 -24.43 -30.97 -3.65
C ILE A 47 -23.87 -30.09 -2.54
N TYR A 48 -24.28 -30.23 -1.30
CA TYR A 48 -24.03 -29.18 -0.32
C TYR A 48 -23.28 -29.62 0.93
N SER A 49 -23.18 -30.93 1.17
CA SER A 49 -22.40 -31.46 2.30
C SER A 49 -21.90 -32.87 1.97
N GLU A 50 -21.11 -33.43 2.86
CA GLU A 50 -20.60 -34.80 2.83
C GLU A 50 -21.73 -35.86 2.77
N THR A 51 -22.91 -35.57 3.35
CA THR A 51 -24.05 -36.48 3.38
C THR A 51 -24.82 -36.50 2.06
N GLY A 52 -24.60 -35.52 1.19
CA GLY A 52 -25.32 -35.41 -0.09
C GLY A 52 -26.82 -35.13 0.04
N ARG A 53 -27.32 -34.88 1.24
CA ARG A 53 -28.75 -34.63 1.51
C ARG A 53 -28.97 -33.15 1.87
N TRP A 54 -30.03 -32.56 1.34
CA TRP A 54 -30.45 -31.22 1.69
C TRP A 54 -31.13 -31.19 3.04
N GLU A 55 -30.63 -30.34 3.95
CA GLU A 55 -31.24 -30.13 5.27
C GLU A 55 -32.24 -28.99 5.20
N LYS A 56 -33.45 -29.14 5.73
CA LYS A 56 -34.46 -28.08 5.70
C LYS A 56 -34.16 -26.94 6.65
N SER A 57 -33.54 -27.24 7.78
CA SER A 57 -33.16 -26.22 8.77
C SER A 57 -31.74 -25.70 8.54
N TYR A 58 -31.54 -24.39 8.77
CA TYR A 58 -30.24 -23.74 8.70
C TYR A 58 -29.78 -23.35 10.11
N GLY A 59 -29.19 -24.30 10.79
CA GLY A 59 -28.60 -24.12 12.11
C GLY A 59 -27.09 -23.94 12.06
N GLN A 60 -26.46 -23.74 13.20
CA GLN A 60 -25.01 -23.56 13.33
C GLN A 60 -24.23 -24.77 12.80
N GLU A 61 -24.69 -25.97 13.06
CA GLU A 61 -24.05 -27.21 12.63
C GLU A 61 -24.15 -27.38 11.10
N THR A 62 -25.31 -27.12 10.51
CA THR A 62 -25.52 -27.17 9.07
C THR A 62 -24.58 -26.18 8.38
N ARG A 63 -24.47 -24.96 8.91
CA ARG A 63 -23.55 -23.93 8.40
C ARG A 63 -22.11 -24.41 8.42
N ARG A 64 -21.61 -24.94 9.55
CA ARG A 64 -20.24 -25.47 9.68
C ARG A 64 -19.95 -26.60 8.70
N ARG A 65 -20.89 -27.54 8.53
CA ARG A 65 -20.75 -28.62 7.54
C ARG A 65 -20.64 -28.08 6.13
N VAL A 66 -21.46 -27.10 5.80
CA VAL A 66 -21.45 -26.43 4.50
C VAL A 66 -20.10 -25.74 4.26
N GLU A 67 -19.65 -24.93 5.19
CA GLU A 67 -18.37 -24.20 5.12
C GLU A 67 -17.20 -25.20 4.96
N ASN A 68 -17.11 -26.22 5.82
CA ASN A 68 -16.03 -27.22 5.78
C ASN A 68 -16.02 -28.04 4.47
N TRP A 69 -17.18 -28.35 3.92
CA TRP A 69 -17.27 -29.11 2.66
C TRP A 69 -16.82 -28.30 1.44
N TRP A 70 -17.17 -27.04 1.40
CA TRP A 70 -16.96 -26.21 0.21
C TRP A 70 -15.64 -25.49 0.19
N PHE A 71 -15.10 -25.12 1.33
CA PHE A 71 -13.88 -24.33 1.42
C PHE A 71 -12.71 -24.97 0.65
N PRO A 72 -12.35 -26.25 0.85
CA PRO A 72 -11.25 -26.86 0.09
C PRO A 72 -11.48 -26.83 -1.44
N ARG A 73 -12.74 -27.00 -1.86
CA ARG A 73 -13.11 -27.01 -3.28
C ARG A 73 -13.00 -25.63 -3.93
N ILE A 74 -13.33 -24.61 -3.18
CA ILE A 74 -13.19 -23.22 -3.61
C ILE A 74 -11.72 -22.87 -3.68
N LYS A 75 -10.95 -23.22 -2.67
CA LYS A 75 -9.49 -23.02 -2.64
C LYS A 75 -8.84 -23.65 -3.87
N GLU A 76 -9.13 -24.90 -4.16
CA GLU A 76 -8.60 -25.58 -5.36
C GLU A 76 -8.96 -24.85 -6.66
N GLN A 77 -10.18 -24.33 -6.78
CA GLN A 77 -10.63 -23.65 -7.99
C GLN A 77 -10.04 -22.25 -8.16
N PHE A 78 -9.83 -21.52 -7.05
CA PHE A 78 -9.46 -20.09 -7.09
C PHE A 78 -7.98 -19.81 -6.86
N CYS A 79 -7.24 -20.71 -6.21
CA CYS A 79 -5.82 -20.49 -5.93
C CYS A 79 -4.90 -20.78 -7.11
N ARG A 80 -5.33 -21.57 -8.09
CA ARG A 80 -4.49 -21.87 -9.25
C ARG A 80 -4.54 -20.75 -10.29
N ILE A 81 -3.38 -20.25 -10.68
CA ILE A 81 -3.21 -19.51 -11.94
C ILE A 81 -2.86 -20.56 -12.99
N SER A 82 -3.71 -20.74 -14.01
CA SER A 82 -3.25 -21.39 -15.22
C SER A 82 -2.13 -20.55 -15.81
N GLU A 83 -0.99 -21.17 -16.14
CA GLU A 83 0.13 -20.50 -16.78
C GLU A 83 -0.37 -19.59 -17.89
N THR A 84 0.00 -18.32 -17.78
CA THR A 84 -0.05 -17.24 -18.76
C THR A 84 -0.90 -17.45 -20.02
N ASP A 85 -2.21 -17.56 -19.85
CA ASP A 85 -3.13 -17.42 -20.98
C ASP A 85 -3.29 -15.92 -21.32
N LYS A 86 -2.36 -15.40 -22.12
CA LYS A 86 -2.38 -14.00 -22.59
C LYS A 86 -3.61 -13.67 -23.44
N SER A 87 -4.45 -14.66 -23.78
CA SER A 87 -5.72 -14.44 -24.49
C SER A 87 -6.81 -13.84 -23.61
N ARG A 88 -6.70 -13.93 -22.28
CA ARG A 88 -7.64 -13.36 -21.32
C ARG A 88 -7.16 -12.04 -20.78
N PRO A 89 -8.07 -11.08 -20.53
CA PRO A 89 -7.70 -9.87 -19.85
C PRO A 89 -7.21 -10.18 -18.43
N LYS A 90 -6.09 -9.56 -18.04
CA LYS A 90 -5.52 -9.72 -16.69
C LYS A 90 -6.26 -8.84 -15.68
N PHE A 91 -6.22 -9.24 -14.42
CA PHE A 91 -6.57 -8.39 -13.30
C PHE A 91 -5.64 -8.70 -12.11
N TYR A 92 -4.83 -7.75 -11.74
CA TYR A 92 -3.92 -7.85 -10.61
C TYR A 92 -4.55 -7.10 -9.42
N VAL A 93 -5.09 -7.82 -8.47
CA VAL A 93 -5.52 -7.26 -7.18
C VAL A 93 -4.47 -7.57 -6.14
N LEU A 94 -4.01 -6.54 -5.45
CA LEU A 94 -2.96 -6.66 -4.45
C LEU A 94 -3.41 -6.00 -3.15
N SER A 95 -3.44 -6.77 -2.08
CA SER A 95 -3.52 -6.24 -0.72
C SER A 95 -2.13 -6.11 -0.12
N MET A 96 -1.93 -5.09 0.72
CA MET A 96 -0.69 -4.96 1.47
C MET A 96 -0.44 -6.23 2.28
N PHE A 97 0.76 -6.80 2.17
CA PHE A 97 1.13 -8.01 2.87
C PHE A 97 1.41 -7.71 4.35
N PRO A 98 1.13 -8.66 5.27
CA PRO A 98 1.23 -8.42 6.69
C PRO A 98 2.66 -8.57 7.22
N TYR A 99 2.92 -7.90 8.36
CA TYR A 99 4.06 -8.21 9.22
C TYR A 99 3.74 -9.45 10.07
N PRO A 100 4.57 -10.52 10.04
CA PRO A 100 4.35 -11.72 10.83
C PRO A 100 4.81 -11.53 12.28
N SER A 101 4.23 -10.55 12.98
CA SER A 101 4.58 -10.19 14.37
C SER A 101 3.61 -10.76 15.40
N GLY A 102 2.72 -11.66 15.00
CA GLY A 102 1.73 -12.31 15.86
C GLY A 102 0.46 -12.68 15.13
N LYS A 103 -0.62 -12.96 15.88
CA LYS A 103 -1.94 -13.36 15.32
C LYS A 103 -2.59 -12.25 14.47
N LEU A 104 -3.41 -12.66 13.51
CA LEU A 104 -4.30 -11.76 12.77
C LEU A 104 -5.28 -11.06 13.71
N HIS A 105 -5.68 -9.88 13.36
CA HIS A 105 -6.74 -9.11 14.00
C HIS A 105 -7.82 -8.72 12.98
N MET A 106 -8.96 -8.20 13.44
CA MET A 106 -10.10 -7.88 12.58
C MET A 106 -9.77 -6.88 11.46
N GLY A 107 -8.78 -6.00 11.63
CA GLY A 107 -8.29 -5.14 10.55
C GLY A 107 -7.72 -5.94 9.36
N HIS A 108 -6.96 -7.00 9.65
CA HIS A 108 -6.49 -7.94 8.63
C HIS A 108 -7.65 -8.67 7.95
N VAL A 109 -8.63 -9.15 8.74
CA VAL A 109 -9.82 -9.81 8.19
C VAL A 109 -10.54 -8.90 7.21
N ARG A 110 -10.62 -7.59 7.50
CA ARG A 110 -11.27 -6.61 6.61
C ARG A 110 -10.56 -6.48 5.27
N VAL A 111 -9.27 -6.14 5.27
CA VAL A 111 -8.52 -5.89 4.03
C VAL A 111 -8.51 -7.11 3.12
N TYR A 112 -8.29 -8.29 3.72
CA TYR A 112 -8.17 -9.52 2.95
C TYR A 112 -9.52 -10.09 2.49
N THR A 113 -10.60 -9.84 3.23
CA THR A 113 -11.96 -10.16 2.75
C THR A 113 -12.33 -9.30 1.55
N ILE A 114 -12.00 -8.01 1.54
CA ILE A 114 -12.23 -7.12 0.40
C ILE A 114 -11.43 -7.59 -0.82
N SER A 115 -10.13 -7.84 -0.66
CA SER A 115 -9.24 -8.32 -1.72
C SER A 115 -9.73 -9.63 -2.34
N ASP A 116 -10.03 -10.63 -1.50
CA ASP A 116 -10.52 -11.93 -1.93
C ASP A 116 -11.88 -11.83 -2.65
N THR A 117 -12.76 -10.94 -2.17
CA THR A 117 -14.06 -10.68 -2.80
C THR A 117 -13.89 -10.14 -4.21
N VAL A 118 -13.03 -9.14 -4.40
CA VAL A 118 -12.73 -8.57 -5.73
C VAL A 118 -12.07 -9.62 -6.63
N ALA A 119 -11.07 -10.35 -6.12
CA ALA A 119 -10.40 -11.40 -6.87
C ALA A 119 -11.36 -12.46 -7.40
N ARG A 120 -12.27 -12.97 -6.56
CA ARG A 120 -13.29 -13.94 -6.95
C ARG A 120 -14.25 -13.35 -7.98
N TYR A 121 -14.70 -12.13 -7.76
CA TYR A 121 -15.61 -11.46 -8.69
C TYR A 121 -14.99 -11.32 -10.09
N GLN A 122 -13.73 -10.88 -10.19
CA GLN A 122 -13.04 -10.73 -11.47
C GLN A 122 -12.78 -12.08 -12.15
N LYS A 123 -12.40 -13.13 -11.38
CA LYS A 123 -12.34 -14.51 -11.93
C LYS A 123 -13.67 -14.98 -12.50
N MET A 124 -14.80 -14.62 -11.87
CA MET A 124 -16.13 -14.92 -12.39
C MET A 124 -16.40 -14.26 -13.73
N ARG A 125 -15.89 -13.06 -13.92
CA ARG A 125 -16.01 -12.33 -15.19
C ARG A 125 -15.13 -12.93 -16.30
N GLY A 126 -14.36 -13.97 -15.99
CA GLY A 126 -13.49 -14.65 -16.95
C GLY A 126 -12.09 -14.03 -17.05
N MET A 127 -11.75 -13.08 -16.18
CA MET A 127 -10.41 -12.48 -16.14
C MET A 127 -9.39 -13.48 -15.58
N GLN A 128 -8.14 -13.34 -16.00
CA GLN A 128 -7.01 -13.98 -15.37
C GLN A 128 -6.58 -13.12 -14.18
N VAL A 129 -6.80 -13.63 -12.96
CA VAL A 129 -6.60 -12.85 -11.73
C VAL A 129 -5.36 -13.29 -10.98
N LEU A 130 -4.50 -12.33 -10.65
CA LEU A 130 -3.40 -12.47 -9.71
C LEU A 130 -3.82 -11.82 -8.38
N ASN A 131 -3.89 -12.63 -7.30
CA ASN A 131 -4.14 -12.17 -5.93
C ASN A 131 -3.12 -12.83 -5.01
N PRO A 132 -1.86 -12.37 -5.02
CA PRO A 132 -0.78 -12.99 -4.26
C PRO A 132 -0.84 -12.62 -2.79
N MET A 133 -0.11 -13.38 -1.98
CA MET A 133 0.12 -13.12 -0.56
C MET A 133 1.57 -13.45 -0.21
N GLY A 134 2.09 -12.78 0.80
CA GLY A 134 3.44 -12.98 1.31
C GLY A 134 3.62 -12.30 2.66
N TRP A 135 4.88 -12.10 3.06
CA TRP A 135 5.22 -11.68 4.40
C TRP A 135 6.29 -10.58 4.37
N ASP A 136 5.96 -9.44 4.96
CA ASP A 136 6.95 -8.41 5.29
C ASP A 136 7.61 -8.81 6.61
N ALA A 137 8.68 -9.60 6.50
CA ALA A 137 9.15 -10.45 7.57
C ALA A 137 10.40 -9.93 8.29
N PHE A 138 11.02 -8.86 7.80
CA PHE A 138 12.09 -8.15 8.47
C PHE A 138 11.59 -7.07 9.42
N GLY A 139 12.47 -6.51 10.18
CA GLY A 139 12.28 -5.29 10.95
C GLY A 139 12.21 -5.45 12.44
N LEU A 140 12.29 -4.30 13.06
CA LEU A 140 12.36 -4.10 14.49
C LEU A 140 11.18 -4.71 15.28
N PRO A 141 9.91 -4.73 14.80
CA PRO A 141 8.83 -5.40 15.51
C PRO A 141 9.05 -6.89 15.78
N ALA A 142 9.54 -7.59 14.75
CA ALA A 142 9.84 -9.02 14.88
C ALA A 142 11.08 -9.26 15.75
N GLU A 143 12.12 -8.43 15.60
CA GLU A 143 13.34 -8.52 16.40
C GLU A 143 13.06 -8.29 17.88
N ASN A 144 12.36 -7.21 18.23
CA ASN A 144 12.05 -6.90 19.63
C ASN A 144 11.15 -7.96 20.28
N ALA A 145 10.13 -8.45 19.55
CA ALA A 145 9.28 -9.53 20.06
C ALA A 145 10.07 -10.83 20.29
N ALA A 146 11.00 -11.15 19.38
CA ALA A 146 11.87 -12.31 19.53
C ALA A 146 12.79 -12.16 20.78
N ILE A 147 13.39 -10.99 20.98
CA ILE A 147 14.20 -10.67 22.14
C ILE A 147 13.37 -10.79 23.45
N GLU A 148 12.17 -10.22 23.47
CA GLU A 148 11.26 -10.29 24.62
C GLU A 148 10.92 -11.73 25.02
N HIS A 149 10.78 -12.61 24.03
CA HIS A 149 10.48 -14.03 24.24
C HIS A 149 11.72 -14.92 24.36
N GLY A 150 12.93 -14.37 24.28
CA GLY A 150 14.18 -15.12 24.33
C GLY A 150 14.39 -16.06 23.15
N LEU A 151 13.84 -15.70 21.96
CA LEU A 151 13.88 -16.50 20.74
C LEU A 151 14.76 -15.82 19.66
N HIS A 152 15.24 -16.61 18.71
CA HIS A 152 15.89 -16.06 17.53
C HIS A 152 14.84 -15.42 16.57
N PRO A 153 15.08 -14.21 16.00
CA PRO A 153 14.12 -13.54 15.14
C PRO A 153 13.63 -14.38 13.95
N ALA A 154 14.50 -15.17 13.32
CA ALA A 154 14.12 -16.07 12.24
C ALA A 154 13.11 -17.13 12.68
N SER A 155 13.35 -17.78 13.82
CA SER A 155 12.46 -18.83 14.35
C SER A 155 11.11 -18.25 14.78
N TRP A 156 11.12 -17.08 15.44
CA TRP A 156 9.91 -16.35 15.81
C TRP A 156 9.08 -15.97 14.59
N THR A 157 9.72 -15.41 13.59
CA THR A 157 9.08 -15.00 12.34
C THR A 157 8.48 -16.19 11.60
N GLN A 158 9.23 -17.28 11.45
CA GLN A 158 8.75 -18.50 10.79
C GLN A 158 7.53 -19.11 11.50
N SER A 159 7.54 -19.15 12.83
CA SER A 159 6.40 -19.64 13.61
C SER A 159 5.16 -18.76 13.40
N ASN A 160 5.31 -17.44 13.37
CA ASN A 160 4.21 -16.53 13.13
C ASN A 160 3.66 -16.64 11.69
N ILE A 161 4.53 -16.78 10.69
CA ILE A 161 4.13 -17.02 9.30
C ILE A 161 3.24 -18.27 9.21
N GLN A 162 3.69 -19.38 9.79
CA GLN A 162 2.93 -20.62 9.80
C GLN A 162 1.55 -20.42 10.43
N HIS A 163 1.51 -19.80 11.60
CA HIS A 163 0.25 -19.57 12.32
C HIS A 163 -0.70 -18.64 11.58
N MET A 164 -0.19 -17.51 11.04
CA MET A 164 -1.01 -16.59 10.25
C MET A 164 -1.52 -17.22 8.96
N ARG A 165 -0.75 -18.12 8.35
CA ARG A 165 -1.17 -18.86 7.17
C ARG A 165 -2.35 -19.80 7.48
N GLU A 166 -2.29 -20.49 8.61
CA GLU A 166 -3.41 -21.31 9.11
C GLU A 166 -4.66 -20.45 9.35
N GLN A 167 -4.48 -19.25 9.93
CA GLN A 167 -5.58 -18.31 10.12
C GLN A 167 -6.17 -17.80 8.78
N PHE A 168 -5.36 -17.54 7.76
CA PHE A 168 -5.85 -17.19 6.42
C PHE A 168 -6.63 -18.34 5.78
N ASP A 169 -6.17 -19.55 5.97
CA ASP A 169 -6.90 -20.74 5.50
C ASP A 169 -8.23 -20.89 6.24
N ALA A 170 -8.26 -20.71 7.56
CA ALA A 170 -9.50 -20.74 8.35
C ALA A 170 -10.49 -19.63 7.93
N LEU A 171 -10.00 -18.46 7.51
CA LEU A 171 -10.80 -17.35 7.00
C LEU A 171 -11.35 -17.59 5.58
N GLY A 172 -11.03 -18.71 4.97
CA GLY A 172 -11.53 -19.05 3.63
C GLY A 172 -11.00 -18.18 2.51
N LEU A 173 -9.82 -17.57 2.67
CA LEU A 173 -9.22 -16.68 1.69
C LEU A 173 -8.51 -17.49 0.58
N SER A 174 -8.66 -17.05 -0.66
CA SER A 174 -8.18 -17.75 -1.85
C SER A 174 -7.03 -16.98 -2.51
N PHE A 175 -5.91 -16.87 -1.80
CA PHE A 175 -4.70 -16.26 -2.35
C PHE A 175 -3.97 -17.18 -3.33
N THR A 176 -3.20 -16.58 -4.22
CA THR A 176 -2.32 -17.26 -5.14
C THR A 176 -1.00 -17.60 -4.43
N TRP A 177 -1.03 -18.61 -3.57
CA TRP A 177 0.12 -19.04 -2.76
C TRP A 177 1.33 -19.51 -3.57
N GLU A 178 1.14 -19.91 -4.83
CA GLU A 178 2.23 -20.19 -5.76
C GLU A 178 3.12 -18.98 -6.05
N ARG A 179 2.66 -17.79 -5.66
CA ARG A 179 3.40 -16.54 -5.81
C ARG A 179 3.83 -15.94 -4.46
N GLU A 180 3.88 -16.77 -3.41
CA GLU A 180 4.29 -16.34 -2.08
C GLU A 180 5.71 -15.76 -2.09
N VAL A 181 5.90 -14.65 -1.36
CA VAL A 181 7.21 -14.06 -1.09
C VAL A 181 7.38 -13.80 0.40
N THR A 182 8.61 -13.90 0.88
CA THR A 182 8.96 -13.64 2.29
C THR A 182 10.22 -12.81 2.30
N THR A 183 10.14 -11.57 2.78
CA THR A 183 11.23 -10.60 2.63
C THR A 183 12.52 -11.00 3.35
N CYS A 184 12.43 -11.76 4.46
CA CYS A 184 13.59 -12.19 5.23
C CYS A 184 14.30 -13.43 4.67
N LEU A 185 13.83 -14.02 3.59
CA LEU A 185 14.50 -15.14 2.96
C LEU A 185 15.57 -14.67 1.96
N PRO A 186 16.74 -15.34 1.90
CA PRO A 186 17.84 -14.99 1.00
C PRO A 186 17.40 -14.91 -0.47
N GLU A 187 16.45 -15.72 -0.91
CA GLU A 187 15.90 -15.73 -2.26
C GLU A 187 15.12 -14.46 -2.61
N TYR A 188 14.66 -13.74 -1.59
CA TYR A 188 14.02 -12.44 -1.77
C TYR A 188 15.02 -11.30 -1.60
N TYR A 189 15.68 -11.19 -0.44
CA TYR A 189 16.51 -10.01 -0.16
C TYR A 189 17.80 -9.94 -1.00
N LYS A 190 18.26 -11.05 -1.63
CA LYS A 190 19.23 -11.00 -2.71
C LYS A 190 18.90 -9.94 -3.74
N TRP A 191 17.62 -9.84 -4.09
CA TRP A 191 17.15 -8.90 -5.11
C TRP A 191 16.94 -7.49 -4.57
N THR A 192 16.64 -7.32 -3.29
CA THR A 192 16.72 -6.01 -2.63
C THR A 192 18.17 -5.50 -2.66
N GLN A 193 19.13 -6.34 -2.34
CA GLN A 193 20.56 -6.02 -2.44
C GLN A 193 20.98 -5.70 -3.88
N TYR A 194 20.52 -6.45 -4.85
CA TYR A 194 20.75 -6.17 -6.27
C TYR A 194 20.22 -4.79 -6.68
N LEU A 195 19.01 -4.45 -6.30
CA LEU A 195 18.41 -3.14 -6.57
C LEU A 195 19.17 -2.00 -5.86
N PHE A 196 19.62 -2.24 -4.64
CA PHE A 196 20.49 -1.30 -3.92
C PHE A 196 21.78 -1.05 -4.71
N LEU A 197 22.44 -2.10 -5.22
CA LEU A 197 23.66 -1.94 -6.03
C LEU A 197 23.39 -1.18 -7.33
N LYS A 198 22.24 -1.39 -7.97
CA LYS A 198 21.83 -0.60 -9.16
C LYS A 198 21.61 0.88 -8.81
N LEU A 199 21.01 1.18 -7.68
CA LEU A 199 20.87 2.54 -7.17
C LEU A 199 22.25 3.16 -6.86
N PHE A 200 23.16 2.39 -6.28
CA PHE A 200 24.52 2.83 -5.97
C PHE A 200 25.32 3.14 -7.24
N GLU A 201 25.30 2.26 -8.25
CA GLU A 201 25.93 2.46 -9.55
C GLU A 201 25.39 3.71 -10.28
N SER A 202 24.10 4.00 -10.10
CA SER A 202 23.45 5.17 -10.69
C SER A 202 23.67 6.46 -9.89
N GLY A 203 24.44 6.43 -8.78
CA GLY A 203 24.68 7.59 -7.92
C GLY A 203 23.47 8.05 -7.11
N ILE A 204 22.43 7.20 -7.03
CA ILE A 204 21.20 7.47 -6.27
C ILE A 204 21.34 7.06 -4.80
N VAL A 205 22.24 6.14 -4.48
CA VAL A 205 22.60 5.78 -3.11
C VAL A 205 23.95 6.37 -2.76
N TYR A 206 24.05 6.95 -1.58
CA TYR A 206 25.27 7.56 -1.07
C TYR A 206 25.35 7.46 0.45
N GLN A 207 26.55 7.62 1.00
CA GLN A 207 26.81 7.63 2.43
C GLN A 207 27.34 9.01 2.84
N LYS A 208 26.77 9.60 3.88
CA LYS A 208 27.26 10.85 4.46
C LYS A 208 27.11 10.87 5.98
N GLU A 209 27.92 11.69 6.64
CA GLU A 209 27.70 12.06 8.03
C GLU A 209 26.52 13.03 8.12
N ALA A 210 25.55 12.72 8.94
CA ALA A 210 24.34 13.52 9.08
C ALA A 210 23.86 13.55 10.53
N LEU A 211 23.22 14.64 10.90
CA LEU A 211 22.47 14.74 12.13
C LEU A 211 21.21 13.91 12.00
N VAL A 212 21.07 12.88 12.82
CA VAL A 212 19.98 11.92 12.75
C VAL A 212 19.18 11.88 14.04
N ASN A 213 17.91 11.49 13.91
CA ASN A 213 17.06 11.24 15.06
C ASN A 213 17.41 9.88 15.63
N TRP A 214 17.81 9.85 16.88
CA TRP A 214 18.18 8.65 17.61
C TRP A 214 17.13 8.31 18.66
N ASP A 215 16.59 7.12 18.60
CA ASP A 215 15.73 6.58 19.64
C ASP A 215 16.60 5.98 20.77
N PRO A 216 16.60 6.58 21.98
CA PRO A 216 17.45 6.10 23.06
C PRO A 216 16.97 4.79 23.68
N VAL A 217 15.68 4.42 23.49
CA VAL A 217 15.08 3.18 24.01
C VAL A 217 15.35 2.03 23.06
N ASP A 218 15.01 2.19 21.80
CA ASP A 218 15.25 1.20 20.75
C ASP A 218 16.69 1.19 20.23
N GLN A 219 17.48 2.20 20.61
CA GLN A 219 18.88 2.40 20.20
C GLN A 219 19.10 2.24 18.70
N THR A 220 18.30 2.95 17.93
CA THR A 220 18.36 2.95 16.47
C THR A 220 18.10 4.35 15.91
N VAL A 221 18.55 4.56 14.69
CA VAL A 221 18.26 5.78 13.94
C VAL A 221 16.82 5.70 13.41
N LEU A 222 16.12 6.83 13.52
CA LEU A 222 14.77 7.03 12.98
C LEU A 222 14.83 7.97 11.76
N ALA A 223 14.08 7.62 10.73
CA ALA A 223 13.76 8.56 9.67
C ALA A 223 12.88 9.70 10.25
N ASN A 224 12.90 10.89 9.61
CA ASN A 224 12.14 12.03 10.12
C ASN A 224 10.65 11.74 10.25
N GLU A 225 10.12 10.95 9.34
CA GLU A 225 8.73 10.52 9.28
C GLU A 225 8.35 9.56 10.41
N GLN A 226 9.33 9.05 11.13
CA GLN A 226 9.17 8.16 12.28
C GLN A 226 9.21 8.92 13.62
N VAL A 227 9.27 10.24 13.56
CA VAL A 227 9.20 11.13 14.73
C VAL A 227 7.89 11.90 14.68
N ASP A 228 7.15 11.90 15.77
CA ASP A 228 5.87 12.61 15.86
C ASP A 228 6.05 14.12 16.05
N ASP A 229 4.96 14.88 15.99
CA ASP A 229 4.96 16.34 16.15
C ASP A 229 5.48 16.81 17.52
N ASN A 230 5.50 15.92 18.52
CA ASN A 230 6.06 16.21 19.84
C ASN A 230 7.55 15.88 19.93
N GLY A 231 8.18 15.43 18.85
CA GLY A 231 9.57 15.00 18.80
C GLY A 231 9.83 13.69 19.54
N CYS A 232 8.85 12.79 19.54
CA CYS A 232 8.97 11.47 20.13
C CYS A 232 8.97 10.37 19.03
N SER A 233 9.64 9.26 19.33
CA SER A 233 9.61 8.08 18.46
C SER A 233 8.19 7.58 18.29
N TRP A 234 7.74 7.41 17.07
CA TRP A 234 6.41 6.88 16.72
C TRP A 234 6.12 5.50 17.33
N ARG A 235 7.15 4.84 17.77
CA ARG A 235 7.13 3.46 18.22
C ARG A 235 7.41 3.31 19.72
N SER A 236 8.57 3.74 20.21
CA SER A 236 8.92 3.63 21.62
C SER A 236 8.24 4.70 22.48
N GLY A 237 7.77 5.81 21.85
CA GLY A 237 7.24 6.97 22.54
C GLY A 237 8.32 7.80 23.27
N ALA A 238 9.60 7.39 23.18
CA ALA A 238 10.69 8.10 23.81
C ALA A 238 11.01 9.43 23.11
N LYS A 239 11.46 10.42 23.85
CA LYS A 239 11.99 11.67 23.31
C LYS A 239 13.23 11.38 22.48
N VAL A 240 13.23 11.82 21.24
CA VAL A 240 14.31 11.57 20.28
C VAL A 240 15.52 12.44 20.62
N GLU A 241 16.72 11.87 20.54
CA GLU A 241 18.00 12.57 20.63
C GLU A 241 18.55 12.87 19.23
N GLN A 242 19.36 13.92 19.11
CA GLN A 242 20.05 14.26 17.86
C GLN A 242 21.51 13.79 17.95
N LYS A 243 21.93 12.95 16.98
CA LYS A 243 23.31 12.43 16.90
C LYS A 243 23.90 12.59 15.51
N TYR A 244 25.20 12.90 15.39
CA TYR A 244 25.92 12.84 14.12
C TYR A 244 26.43 11.43 13.90
N LEU A 245 25.90 10.77 12.83
CA LEU A 245 26.31 9.44 12.44
C LEU A 245 26.49 9.34 10.92
N LYS A 246 27.43 8.51 10.50
CA LYS A 246 27.61 8.20 9.07
C LYS A 246 26.54 7.22 8.63
N GLN A 247 25.71 7.61 7.68
CA GLN A 247 24.49 6.89 7.32
C GLN A 247 24.33 6.77 5.80
N TRP A 248 23.62 5.76 5.36
CA TRP A 248 23.22 5.55 3.97
C TRP A 248 21.90 6.22 3.66
N PHE A 249 21.85 6.86 2.50
CA PHE A 249 20.67 7.55 1.99
C PHE A 249 20.36 7.11 0.57
N ILE A 250 19.06 7.03 0.24
CA ILE A 250 18.57 6.96 -1.13
C ILE A 250 18.10 8.36 -1.53
N LYS A 251 18.62 8.89 -2.64
CA LYS A 251 18.28 10.21 -3.18
C LYS A 251 16.90 10.19 -3.85
N THR A 252 15.86 9.97 -3.05
CA THR A 252 14.47 9.97 -3.52
C THR A 252 14.02 11.32 -4.06
N THR A 253 14.65 12.40 -3.61
CA THR A 253 14.43 13.77 -4.10
C THR A 253 14.72 13.93 -5.59
N ALA A 254 15.59 13.11 -6.18
CA ALA A 254 15.88 13.13 -7.61
C ALA A 254 14.65 12.75 -8.48
N TYR A 255 13.69 12.00 -7.91
CA TYR A 255 12.46 11.60 -8.58
C TYR A 255 11.23 12.42 -8.15
N ALA A 256 11.38 13.36 -7.21
CA ALA A 256 10.28 14.14 -6.64
C ALA A 256 9.42 14.81 -7.74
N LYS A 257 10.04 15.54 -8.64
CA LYS A 257 9.34 16.24 -9.73
C LYS A 257 8.63 15.27 -10.68
N ALA A 258 9.29 14.18 -11.09
CA ALA A 258 8.70 13.18 -11.97
C ALA A 258 7.48 12.49 -11.33
N MET A 259 7.58 12.15 -10.04
CA MET A 259 6.47 11.56 -9.29
C MET A 259 5.34 12.57 -9.02
N PHE A 260 5.67 13.85 -8.78
CA PHE A 260 4.66 14.91 -8.63
C PHE A 260 3.86 15.09 -9.92
N ASP A 261 4.55 15.21 -11.06
CA ASP A 261 3.89 15.38 -12.36
C ASP A 261 3.02 14.17 -12.74
N ALA A 262 3.49 12.96 -12.48
CA ALA A 262 2.76 11.73 -12.75
C ALA A 262 1.46 11.57 -11.95
N LEU A 263 1.26 12.34 -10.87
CA LEU A 263 -0.01 12.36 -10.13
C LEU A 263 -1.20 12.80 -11.01
N SER A 264 -0.96 13.60 -12.04
CA SER A 264 -2.01 14.01 -12.99
C SER A 264 -2.63 12.81 -13.72
N ASP A 265 -1.83 11.77 -13.97
CA ASP A 265 -2.21 10.58 -14.71
C ASP A 265 -2.84 9.48 -13.82
N LEU A 266 -3.10 9.77 -12.55
CA LEU A 266 -3.65 8.86 -11.56
C LEU A 266 -5.06 9.29 -11.07
N PRO A 267 -6.09 9.28 -11.95
CA PRO A 267 -7.43 9.75 -11.61
C PRO A 267 -8.13 8.90 -10.53
N GLU A 268 -7.76 7.61 -10.41
CA GLU A 268 -8.38 6.65 -9.48
C GLU A 268 -7.72 6.63 -8.08
N TRP A 269 -6.95 7.69 -7.74
CA TRP A 269 -6.27 7.86 -6.45
C TRP A 269 -7.00 8.90 -5.57
N TYR A 270 -8.28 8.71 -5.37
CA TYR A 270 -9.15 9.63 -4.64
C TYR A 270 -8.63 9.94 -3.23
N GLY A 271 -8.42 11.25 -2.94
CA GLY A 271 -7.93 11.75 -1.64
C GLY A 271 -6.47 11.41 -1.32
N ILE A 272 -5.88 10.42 -1.98
CA ILE A 272 -4.47 10.05 -1.80
C ILE A 272 -3.55 10.88 -2.69
N LYS A 273 -4.04 11.27 -3.85
CA LYS A 273 -3.33 12.15 -4.77
C LYS A 273 -2.91 13.46 -4.09
N GLU A 274 -3.85 14.09 -3.40
CA GLU A 274 -3.62 15.33 -2.65
C GLU A 274 -2.64 15.09 -1.48
N MET A 275 -2.75 13.95 -0.79
CA MET A 275 -1.81 13.58 0.28
C MET A 275 -0.38 13.41 -0.27
N GLN A 276 -0.22 12.72 -1.39
CA GLN A 276 1.07 12.56 -2.07
C GLN A 276 1.62 13.91 -2.57
N ALA A 277 0.79 14.75 -3.20
CA ALA A 277 1.18 16.07 -3.65
C ALA A 277 1.65 16.96 -2.49
N ASN A 278 0.88 17.00 -1.40
CA ASN A 278 1.26 17.75 -0.19
C ASN A 278 2.53 17.23 0.47
N TRP A 279 2.75 15.92 0.43
CA TRP A 279 3.95 15.29 0.97
C TRP A 279 5.18 15.59 0.11
N ILE A 280 5.06 15.46 -1.20
CA ILE A 280 6.15 15.80 -2.13
C ILE A 280 6.43 17.31 -2.08
N GLY A 281 5.41 18.15 -1.96
CA GLY A 281 5.56 19.60 -1.99
C GLY A 281 5.90 20.15 -3.37
N ASP A 282 6.20 21.45 -3.43
CA ASP A 282 6.53 22.11 -4.67
C ASP A 282 7.98 21.78 -5.11
N CYS A 283 8.15 21.43 -6.37
CA CYS A 283 9.44 21.09 -6.95
C CYS A 283 9.94 22.23 -7.85
N VAL A 284 10.26 23.36 -7.25
CA VAL A 284 10.67 24.58 -7.95
C VAL A 284 12.16 24.93 -7.78
N GLY A 285 12.79 24.49 -6.69
CA GLY A 285 14.19 24.72 -6.42
C GLY A 285 15.09 23.55 -6.81
N CYS A 286 16.40 23.79 -6.81
CA CYS A 286 17.39 22.74 -6.99
C CYS A 286 18.63 22.96 -6.13
N SER A 287 19.44 21.90 -5.96
CA SER A 287 20.77 22.00 -5.37
C SER A 287 21.84 22.08 -6.45
N ILE A 288 22.84 22.91 -6.22
CA ILE A 288 24.01 23.07 -7.09
C ILE A 288 25.27 22.82 -6.24
N ASP A 289 26.23 22.12 -6.82
CA ASP A 289 27.52 21.82 -6.16
C ASP A 289 28.50 22.96 -6.34
N PHE A 290 29.17 23.31 -5.24
CA PHE A 290 30.25 24.30 -5.17
C PHE A 290 31.54 23.65 -4.68
N LEU A 291 32.69 24.12 -5.18
CA LEU A 291 33.99 23.77 -4.65
C LEU A 291 34.42 24.78 -3.58
N LEU A 292 34.79 24.28 -2.41
CA LEU A 292 35.26 25.15 -1.33
C LEU A 292 36.77 25.46 -1.45
N LYS A 293 37.13 26.73 -1.18
CA LYS A 293 38.46 27.22 -1.13
C LYS A 293 38.74 27.91 0.22
N VAL A 294 39.95 27.82 0.68
CA VAL A 294 40.49 28.57 1.83
C VAL A 294 41.75 29.25 1.41
N ASN A 295 41.84 30.55 1.63
CA ASN A 295 43.02 31.39 1.24
C ASN A 295 43.39 31.23 -0.25
N GLY A 296 42.39 31.01 -1.13
CA GLY A 296 42.61 30.82 -2.56
C GLY A 296 42.93 29.38 -3.01
N GLU A 297 43.21 28.47 -2.09
CA GLU A 297 43.53 27.08 -2.39
C GLU A 297 42.28 26.17 -2.26
N VAL A 298 42.16 25.21 -3.18
CA VAL A 298 41.01 24.26 -3.18
C VAL A 298 41.18 23.31 -1.99
N SER A 299 40.17 23.26 -1.14
CA SER A 299 40.17 22.40 0.06
C SER A 299 39.93 20.92 -0.19
N GLY A 300 39.53 20.57 -1.42
CA GLY A 300 39.07 19.22 -1.78
C GLY A 300 37.61 18.89 -1.35
N GLU A 301 36.99 19.75 -0.56
CA GLU A 301 35.61 19.60 -0.14
C GLU A 301 34.63 20.28 -1.10
N LYS A 302 33.48 19.60 -1.34
CA LYS A 302 32.35 20.16 -2.06
C LYS A 302 31.21 20.47 -1.11
N LEU A 303 30.46 21.51 -1.44
CA LEU A 303 29.24 21.92 -0.73
C LEU A 303 28.09 21.97 -1.75
N ALA A 304 27.09 21.14 -1.54
CA ALA A 304 25.83 21.24 -2.27
C ALA A 304 24.94 22.28 -1.59
N ALA A 305 24.54 23.34 -2.29
CA ALA A 305 23.71 24.38 -1.76
C ALA A 305 22.41 24.54 -2.56
N TYR A 306 21.33 24.77 -1.84
CA TYR A 306 19.98 24.85 -2.39
C TYR A 306 19.59 26.27 -2.79
N THR A 307 18.85 26.41 -3.88
CA THR A 307 18.18 27.64 -4.29
C THR A 307 16.73 27.39 -4.69
N TYR A 308 15.85 28.33 -4.32
CA TYR A 308 14.45 28.34 -4.78
C TYR A 308 14.29 28.92 -6.18
N THR A 309 15.30 29.62 -6.67
CA THR A 309 15.28 30.34 -7.96
C THR A 309 16.51 29.99 -8.80
N PRO A 310 16.59 28.73 -9.30
CA PRO A 310 17.73 28.27 -10.12
C PRO A 310 18.02 29.13 -11.33
N GLU A 311 16.97 29.75 -11.91
CA GLU A 311 17.09 30.65 -13.06
C GLU A 311 17.87 31.93 -12.77
N ALA A 312 18.00 32.28 -11.50
CA ALA A 312 18.72 33.45 -11.05
C ALA A 312 20.14 33.12 -10.51
N ILE A 313 20.66 31.94 -10.74
CA ILE A 313 21.94 31.45 -10.18
C ILE A 313 23.15 32.32 -10.50
N TYR A 314 23.15 33.07 -11.60
CA TYR A 314 24.19 34.04 -11.99
C TYR A 314 24.24 35.25 -11.06
N GLY A 315 23.19 35.52 -10.30
CA GLY A 315 23.09 36.52 -9.24
C GLY A 315 23.46 36.05 -7.84
N ALA A 316 23.97 34.82 -7.71
CA ALA A 316 24.42 34.28 -6.43
C ALA A 316 25.55 35.13 -5.87
N SER A 317 25.39 35.67 -4.67
CA SER A 317 26.34 36.55 -4.02
C SER A 317 27.11 35.91 -2.86
N HIS A 318 26.47 34.91 -2.18
CA HIS A 318 27.06 34.19 -1.07
C HIS A 318 26.38 32.85 -0.85
N LEU A 319 27.01 31.96 -0.09
CA LEU A 319 26.38 30.73 0.40
C LEU A 319 26.14 30.82 1.89
N TYR A 320 24.97 30.38 2.32
CA TYR A 320 24.70 30.16 3.73
C TYR A 320 24.95 28.72 4.14
N ILE A 321 25.50 28.54 5.33
CA ILE A 321 25.51 27.30 6.11
C ILE A 321 24.91 27.56 7.48
N LEU A 322 24.19 26.57 8.04
CA LEU A 322 23.69 26.69 9.42
C LEU A 322 24.80 26.49 10.45
N PRO A 323 24.65 27.06 11.68
CA PRO A 323 25.54 26.74 12.79
C PRO A 323 25.64 25.24 13.11
N SER A 324 24.57 24.47 12.83
CA SER A 324 24.55 23.03 13.01
C SER A 324 25.13 22.22 11.84
N HIS A 325 25.67 22.89 10.81
CA HIS A 325 26.15 22.18 9.61
C HIS A 325 27.40 21.33 9.91
N ARG A 326 27.54 20.19 9.19
CA ARG A 326 28.64 19.21 9.35
C ARG A 326 30.06 19.86 9.27
N LEU A 327 30.23 20.92 8.49
CA LEU A 327 31.48 21.61 8.35
C LEU A 327 31.98 22.26 9.66
N LEU A 328 31.07 22.51 10.62
CA LEU A 328 31.41 23.02 11.95
C LEU A 328 31.61 21.91 12.99
N HIS A 329 31.00 20.76 12.82
CA HIS A 329 30.88 19.72 13.87
C HIS A 329 31.40 18.34 13.47
N GLY A 330 31.39 18.03 12.16
CA GLY A 330 31.81 16.72 11.62
C GLY A 330 33.33 16.59 11.42
N ASN A 331 33.72 15.58 10.63
CA ASN A 331 35.12 15.35 10.24
C ASN A 331 35.45 16.16 8.96
N SER A 332 35.52 17.47 9.07
CA SER A 332 35.88 18.33 7.96
C SER A 332 37.26 18.96 8.17
N SER A 333 38.05 19.08 7.12
CA SER A 333 39.35 19.82 7.14
C SER A 333 39.11 21.32 7.41
N LEU A 334 37.91 21.82 7.19
CA LEU A 334 37.53 23.22 7.38
C LEU A 334 36.93 23.53 8.75
N LYS A 335 36.79 22.54 9.62
CA LYS A 335 36.09 22.66 10.91
C LYS A 335 36.67 23.77 11.79
N GLU A 336 37.97 23.77 11.97
CA GLU A 336 38.64 24.77 12.83
C GLU A 336 38.47 26.21 12.30
N VAL A 337 38.47 26.38 10.98
CA VAL A 337 38.27 27.69 10.34
C VAL A 337 36.84 28.19 10.62
N PHE A 338 35.82 27.35 10.36
CA PHE A 338 34.44 27.75 10.59
C PHE A 338 34.12 27.97 12.06
N GLN A 339 34.63 27.14 12.99
CA GLN A 339 34.42 27.32 14.43
C GLN A 339 35.06 28.61 14.96
N ARG A 340 36.25 28.99 14.47
CA ARG A 340 36.92 30.21 14.86
C ARG A 340 36.19 31.45 14.40
N GLU A 341 35.56 31.42 13.22
CA GLU A 341 34.94 32.57 12.58
C GLU A 341 33.43 32.67 12.88
N PHE A 342 32.85 31.68 13.55
CA PHE A 342 31.45 31.68 13.95
C PHE A 342 31.16 32.63 15.12
N ILE A 343 30.19 33.54 14.93
CA ILE A 343 29.68 34.45 15.96
C ILE A 343 28.23 34.10 16.25
N PRO A 344 27.89 33.54 17.42
CA PRO A 344 26.53 33.16 17.77
C PRO A 344 25.56 34.33 17.63
N GLY A 345 24.40 34.06 16.97
CA GLY A 345 23.31 35.03 16.79
C GLY A 345 23.56 36.13 15.75
N LYS A 346 24.66 36.04 14.98
CA LYS A 346 24.96 36.98 13.87
C LYS A 346 25.38 36.22 12.61
N ASP A 347 24.98 36.74 11.45
CA ASP A 347 25.52 36.26 10.18
C ASP A 347 27.02 36.53 10.14
N SER A 348 27.81 35.47 10.05
CA SER A 348 29.27 35.52 10.15
C SER A 348 29.91 35.27 8.77
N LEU A 349 30.51 36.32 8.20
CA LEU A 349 31.30 36.17 6.97
C LEU A 349 32.58 35.41 7.30
N THR A 350 32.88 34.40 6.49
CA THR A 350 34.06 33.55 6.72
C THR A 350 35.14 33.81 5.68
N SER A 351 36.38 33.37 5.97
CA SER A 351 37.51 33.35 5.03
C SER A 351 37.41 32.25 3.97
N VAL A 352 36.36 31.40 4.07
CA VAL A 352 36.07 30.35 3.09
C VAL A 352 35.27 30.91 1.95
N THR A 353 35.69 30.60 0.73
CA THR A 353 34.94 30.92 -0.49
C THR A 353 34.48 29.67 -1.20
N ALA A 354 33.47 29.82 -2.04
CA ALA A 354 32.88 28.74 -2.80
C ALA A 354 32.82 29.08 -4.30
N VAL A 355 33.33 28.20 -5.15
CA VAL A 355 33.29 28.37 -6.60
C VAL A 355 32.04 27.70 -7.12
N ASN A 356 31.16 28.48 -7.75
CA ASN A 356 29.99 27.98 -8.48
C ASN A 356 30.45 27.25 -9.74
N LEU A 357 30.27 25.93 -9.77
CA LEU A 357 30.74 25.10 -10.89
C LEU A 357 29.91 25.31 -12.18
N LEU A 358 28.75 25.99 -12.09
CA LEU A 358 27.94 26.35 -13.27
C LEU A 358 28.40 27.64 -13.93
N THR A 359 28.69 28.67 -13.13
CA THR A 359 29.05 30.03 -13.56
C THR A 359 30.52 30.35 -13.47
N ASN A 360 31.33 29.52 -12.78
CA ASN A 360 32.75 29.76 -12.38
C ASN A 360 32.95 30.99 -11.49
N GLN A 361 31.90 31.54 -10.90
CA GLN A 361 31.98 32.67 -9.99
C GLN A 361 32.37 32.17 -8.58
N GLU A 362 33.29 32.90 -7.94
CA GLU A 362 33.71 32.67 -6.57
C GLU A 362 32.95 33.62 -5.62
N ILE A 363 32.26 33.03 -4.64
CA ILE A 363 31.40 33.75 -3.68
C ILE A 363 31.75 33.34 -2.23
N PRO A 364 31.59 34.21 -1.23
CA PRO A 364 31.90 33.90 0.14
C PRO A 364 30.90 32.95 0.78
N VAL A 365 31.36 32.22 1.81
CA VAL A 365 30.50 31.39 2.66
C VAL A 365 30.17 32.17 3.95
N VAL A 366 28.90 32.21 4.29
CA VAL A 366 28.38 32.92 5.48
C VAL A 366 27.75 31.87 6.42
N ILE A 367 28.16 31.88 7.69
CA ILE A 367 27.46 31.12 8.74
C ILE A 367 26.24 31.92 9.15
N SER A 368 25.04 31.38 8.98
CA SER A 368 23.79 32.09 9.26
C SER A 368 23.56 32.31 10.75
N ALA A 369 22.95 33.44 11.08
CA ALA A 369 22.44 33.71 12.43
C ALA A 369 21.24 32.82 12.80
N LYS A 370 20.57 32.24 11.78
CA LYS A 370 19.43 31.34 11.95
C LYS A 370 19.89 29.97 12.44
N THR A 371 19.05 29.33 13.25
CA THR A 371 19.24 27.95 13.70
C THR A 371 18.63 26.92 12.75
N SER A 372 17.76 27.37 11.85
CA SER A 372 17.14 26.53 10.79
C SER A 372 16.78 27.40 9.60
N PHE A 373 16.91 26.84 8.41
CA PHE A 373 16.24 27.36 7.21
C PHE A 373 14.86 26.75 7.05
N GLU A 374 14.02 27.35 6.20
CA GLU A 374 12.79 26.71 5.74
C GLU A 374 13.12 25.34 5.16
N ASN A 375 12.19 24.40 5.34
CA ASN A 375 12.30 23.07 4.77
C ASN A 375 13.52 22.26 5.23
N TYR A 376 14.05 22.57 6.42
CA TYR A 376 15.15 21.83 7.05
C TYR A 376 16.45 21.75 6.21
N LEU A 377 16.64 22.68 5.31
CA LEU A 377 17.91 22.83 4.60
C LEU A 377 19.00 23.25 5.59
N ASP A 378 20.21 22.75 5.39
CA ASP A 378 21.40 23.16 6.16
C ASP A 378 22.31 24.13 5.39
N THR A 379 22.01 24.31 4.09
CA THR A 379 22.70 25.20 3.16
C THR A 379 21.72 25.94 2.25
N LYS A 380 22.02 27.18 1.90
CA LYS A 380 21.19 27.97 0.96
C LYS A 380 22.10 28.89 0.12
N ILE A 381 21.74 29.10 -1.14
CA ILE A 381 22.38 30.10 -2.00
C ILE A 381 21.67 31.43 -1.79
N GLY A 382 22.44 32.47 -1.39
CA GLY A 382 21.95 33.83 -1.29
C GLY A 382 21.89 34.50 -2.65
N ILE A 383 20.68 34.86 -3.09
CA ILE A 383 20.42 35.50 -4.40
C ILE A 383 19.63 36.81 -4.17
N PRO A 384 20.31 37.97 -4.02
CA PRO A 384 19.67 39.26 -3.74
C PRO A 384 18.58 39.69 -4.72
N SER A 385 18.74 39.38 -6.01
CA SER A 385 17.76 39.73 -7.04
C SER A 385 16.37 39.09 -6.85
N THR A 386 16.27 38.01 -6.07
CA THR A 386 15.04 37.26 -5.85
C THR A 386 14.61 37.22 -4.38
N SER A 387 15.48 37.68 -3.47
CA SER A 387 15.22 37.62 -2.02
C SER A 387 15.64 38.94 -1.34
N ALA A 388 14.68 39.64 -0.77
CA ALA A 388 14.94 40.87 0.00
C ALA A 388 15.79 40.61 1.24
N GLU A 389 15.68 39.44 1.86
CA GLU A 389 16.49 38.97 2.97
C GLU A 389 17.96 38.82 2.56
N ASP A 390 18.20 38.13 1.44
CA ASP A 390 19.55 37.90 0.93
C ASP A 390 20.21 39.24 0.52
N ALA A 391 19.41 40.19 -0.04
CA ALA A 391 19.87 41.52 -0.35
C ALA A 391 20.26 42.31 0.94
N ALA A 392 19.51 42.18 2.01
CA ALA A 392 19.83 42.83 3.30
C ALA A 392 21.10 42.23 3.91
N VAL A 393 21.28 40.93 3.89
CA VAL A 393 22.50 40.26 4.39
C VAL A 393 23.71 40.65 3.56
N ALA A 394 23.61 40.62 2.22
CA ALA A 394 24.69 41.08 1.34
C ALA A 394 25.11 42.49 1.64
N LYS A 395 24.15 43.42 1.82
CA LYS A 395 24.42 44.81 2.19
C LYS A 395 25.11 44.93 3.56
N ASN A 396 24.62 44.26 4.59
CA ASN A 396 25.16 44.28 5.94
C ASN A 396 26.62 43.76 6.01
N LEU A 397 26.91 42.75 5.21
CA LEU A 397 28.25 42.14 5.13
C LEU A 397 29.14 42.78 4.03
N SER A 398 28.66 43.85 3.38
CA SER A 398 29.38 44.52 2.28
C SER A 398 29.75 43.59 1.12
N ILE A 399 28.90 42.64 0.80
CA ILE A 399 29.04 41.71 -0.32
C ILE A 399 28.39 42.33 -1.58
N SER A 400 29.16 42.49 -2.66
CA SER A 400 28.63 42.95 -3.93
C SER A 400 27.78 41.90 -4.59
N PHE A 401 26.74 42.30 -5.32
CA PHE A 401 25.88 41.39 -6.09
C PHE A 401 25.44 42.03 -7.41
N THR A 402 24.98 41.21 -8.35
CA THR A 402 24.48 41.58 -9.66
C THR A 402 23.00 41.28 -9.77
N GLU A 403 22.21 42.26 -10.25
CA GLU A 403 20.82 42.05 -10.59
C GLU A 403 20.71 41.15 -11.83
N VAL A 404 19.89 40.07 -11.71
CA VAL A 404 19.74 39.09 -12.82
C VAL A 404 18.29 38.88 -13.22
N ILE A 405 17.34 39.55 -12.56
CA ILE A 405 15.92 39.52 -12.93
C ILE A 405 15.46 40.95 -13.25
N GLU A 406 14.83 41.12 -14.39
CA GLU A 406 14.21 42.37 -14.82
C GLU A 406 12.71 42.20 -14.95
N LYS A 407 11.96 43.13 -14.30
CA LYS A 407 10.49 43.21 -14.48
C LYS A 407 10.16 44.13 -15.65
N LEU A 408 9.45 43.56 -16.62
CA LEU A 408 8.99 44.32 -17.80
C LEU A 408 7.70 45.11 -17.48
N PRO A 409 7.39 46.20 -18.22
CA PRO A 409 6.17 46.99 -17.98
C PRO A 409 4.85 46.19 -18.11
N ASN A 410 4.85 45.07 -18.79
CA ASN A 410 3.71 44.15 -18.95
C ASN A 410 3.58 43.16 -17.81
N GLY A 411 4.40 43.27 -16.77
CA GLY A 411 4.40 42.39 -15.61
C GLY A 411 5.16 41.07 -15.79
N LEU A 412 5.69 40.79 -16.99
CA LEU A 412 6.53 39.61 -17.21
C LEU A 412 7.94 39.86 -16.65
N GLU A 413 8.57 38.79 -16.19
CA GLU A 413 9.95 38.81 -15.69
C GLU A 413 10.85 38.03 -16.66
N LYS A 414 12.02 38.59 -16.95
CA LYS A 414 13.07 37.95 -17.75
C LYS A 414 14.41 37.96 -17.03
N VAL A 415 15.27 37.05 -17.46
CA VAL A 415 16.63 36.92 -16.94
C VAL A 415 17.54 37.87 -17.70
N ILE A 416 18.37 38.62 -16.93
CA ILE A 416 19.40 39.53 -17.46
C ILE A 416 20.75 39.18 -16.82
N ASN A 417 21.86 39.69 -17.35
CA ASN A 417 23.22 39.47 -16.81
C ASN A 417 23.61 38.00 -16.54
N SER A 418 23.05 37.09 -17.30
CA SER A 418 23.16 35.64 -17.09
C SER A 418 23.78 34.90 -18.27
N GLY A 419 24.75 35.53 -18.95
CA GLY A 419 25.47 34.95 -20.08
C GLY A 419 24.51 34.55 -21.22
N GLN A 420 24.60 33.33 -21.67
CA GLN A 420 23.78 32.80 -22.77
C GLN A 420 22.27 32.69 -22.47
N PHE A 421 21.86 32.84 -21.23
CA PHE A 421 20.47 32.78 -20.80
C PHE A 421 19.81 34.15 -20.69
N THR A 422 20.57 35.22 -20.92
CA THR A 422 20.06 36.59 -20.91
C THR A 422 18.97 36.79 -21.97
N GLY A 423 17.84 37.36 -21.54
CA GLY A 423 16.67 37.61 -22.41
C GLY A 423 15.61 36.49 -22.35
N MET A 424 15.91 35.34 -21.78
CA MET A 424 14.94 34.25 -21.61
C MET A 424 13.88 34.61 -20.55
N THR A 425 12.71 33.98 -20.66
CA THR A 425 11.72 33.97 -19.57
C THR A 425 12.29 33.20 -18.37
N ARG A 426 11.78 33.44 -17.16
CA ARG A 426 12.22 32.70 -15.97
C ARG A 426 12.02 31.19 -16.14
N GLU A 427 10.90 30.78 -16.72
CA GLU A 427 10.58 29.36 -16.93
C GLU A 427 11.54 28.68 -17.91
N ASP A 428 11.86 29.35 -19.05
CA ASP A 428 12.80 28.81 -20.04
C ASP A 428 14.22 28.74 -19.47
N ALA A 429 14.63 29.79 -18.74
CA ALA A 429 15.94 29.85 -18.08
C ALA A 429 16.05 28.74 -17.00
N LEU A 430 15.00 28.51 -16.19
CA LEU A 430 14.94 27.41 -15.22
C LEU A 430 15.21 26.07 -15.87
N LYS A 431 14.48 25.75 -16.95
CA LYS A 431 14.64 24.50 -17.70
C LYS A 431 16.05 24.35 -18.26
N ALA A 432 16.57 25.39 -18.89
CA ALA A 432 17.88 25.38 -19.55
C ALA A 432 19.04 25.26 -18.54
N LEU A 433 19.00 26.03 -17.44
CA LEU A 433 20.04 26.03 -16.40
C LEU A 433 20.07 24.73 -15.61
N THR A 434 18.91 24.22 -15.22
CA THR A 434 18.83 22.94 -14.51
C THR A 434 19.30 21.78 -15.39
N GLN A 435 18.97 21.80 -16.71
CA GLN A 435 19.49 20.80 -17.63
C GLN A 435 21.02 20.92 -17.84
N GLN A 436 21.57 22.13 -17.89
CA GLN A 436 23.01 22.31 -18.00
C GLN A 436 23.74 21.80 -16.75
N ALA A 437 23.21 22.08 -15.55
CA ALA A 437 23.76 21.57 -14.30
C ALA A 437 23.77 20.04 -14.27
N LYS A 438 22.69 19.39 -14.69
CA LYS A 438 22.60 17.93 -14.85
C LYS A 438 23.65 17.38 -15.82
N ASN A 439 23.78 17.98 -16.98
CA ASN A 439 24.75 17.55 -18.01
C ASN A 439 26.19 17.65 -17.51
N LYS A 440 26.47 18.60 -16.61
CA LYS A 440 27.79 18.77 -15.97
C LYS A 440 27.96 17.87 -14.74
N GLY A 441 26.92 17.16 -14.27
CA GLY A 441 26.96 16.34 -13.07
C GLY A 441 27.19 17.14 -11.75
N ILE A 442 26.68 18.37 -11.70
CA ILE A 442 26.84 19.29 -10.56
C ILE A 442 25.51 19.65 -9.87
N GLY A 443 24.50 18.79 -9.97
CA GLY A 443 23.17 19.02 -9.44
C GLY A 443 22.16 19.39 -10.52
N GLY A 444 21.21 20.27 -10.20
CA GLY A 444 20.19 20.75 -11.14
C GLY A 444 18.91 19.91 -11.17
N ASP A 445 18.82 18.87 -10.37
CA ASP A 445 17.56 18.15 -10.19
C ASP A 445 16.58 19.05 -9.43
N LEU A 446 15.39 19.27 -10.00
CA LEU A 446 14.35 20.00 -9.30
C LEU A 446 13.94 19.20 -8.07
N MET A 447 14.17 19.78 -6.92
CA MET A 447 13.96 19.15 -5.63
C MET A 447 12.67 19.67 -5.00
N SER A 448 12.04 18.81 -4.26
CA SER A 448 10.94 19.17 -3.37
C SER A 448 11.40 20.16 -2.31
N ASP A 449 10.54 21.08 -1.95
CA ASP A 449 10.72 21.96 -0.81
C ASP A 449 10.50 21.26 0.54
N LYS A 450 9.89 20.08 0.57
CA LYS A 450 9.53 19.31 1.78
C LYS A 450 10.28 18.01 1.93
N LEU A 451 10.51 17.29 0.82
CA LEU A 451 11.12 15.96 0.85
C LEU A 451 12.60 16.02 1.20
N ARG A 452 13.04 15.00 1.91
CA ARG A 452 14.45 14.67 2.13
C ARG A 452 14.79 13.34 1.49
N ASP A 453 16.08 13.12 1.33
CA ASP A 453 16.58 11.81 0.92
C ASP A 453 16.27 10.78 2.00
N TRP A 454 15.89 9.60 1.56
CA TRP A 454 15.46 8.52 2.43
C TRP A 454 16.63 7.91 3.19
N LEU A 455 16.65 8.06 4.50
CA LEU A 455 17.61 7.46 5.41
C LEU A 455 17.29 5.98 5.59
N ILE A 456 18.15 5.10 5.06
CA ILE A 456 17.92 3.66 5.05
C ILE A 456 18.72 2.86 6.07
N SER A 457 19.79 3.42 6.64
CA SER A 457 20.63 2.73 7.64
C SER A 457 19.85 2.40 8.91
N ARG A 458 19.96 1.16 9.36
CA ARG A 458 19.46 0.70 10.66
C ARG A 458 20.54 -0.09 11.38
N GLN A 459 20.83 0.27 12.64
CA GLN A 459 21.81 -0.39 13.51
C GLN A 459 21.15 -1.59 14.18
N ARG A 460 20.62 -2.52 13.36
CA ARG A 460 19.85 -3.68 13.81
C ARG A 460 20.28 -4.93 13.06
N TYR A 461 20.05 -6.08 13.68
CA TYR A 461 20.35 -7.37 13.07
C TYR A 461 19.30 -7.79 12.03
N TRP A 462 18.01 -7.71 12.38
CA TRP A 462 16.94 -8.30 11.60
C TRP A 462 16.47 -7.36 10.48
N GLY A 463 17.23 -7.35 9.40
CA GLY A 463 17.01 -6.54 8.19
C GLY A 463 17.91 -6.98 7.05
N THR A 464 17.65 -6.50 5.85
CA THR A 464 18.50 -6.78 4.67
C THR A 464 19.86 -6.14 4.84
N PRO A 465 20.97 -6.93 4.84
CA PRO A 465 22.32 -6.37 4.94
C PRO A 465 22.65 -5.46 3.75
N ILE A 466 23.27 -4.32 4.02
CA ILE A 466 23.76 -3.43 2.97
C ILE A 466 24.98 -4.07 2.27
N PRO A 467 24.93 -4.36 0.94
CA PRO A 467 25.94 -5.13 0.24
C PRO A 467 27.17 -4.30 -0.14
N VAL A 468 27.86 -3.77 0.88
CA VAL A 468 29.03 -2.89 0.72
C VAL A 468 30.19 -3.35 1.59
N ILE A 469 31.40 -3.11 1.14
CA ILE A 469 32.67 -3.41 1.82
C ILE A 469 33.50 -2.13 1.96
N HIS A 470 33.97 -1.84 3.16
CA HIS A 470 34.86 -0.73 3.47
C HIS A 470 36.32 -1.18 3.42
N CYS A 471 37.06 -0.70 2.45
CA CYS A 471 38.47 -0.98 2.25
C CYS A 471 39.31 0.28 2.50
N GLN A 472 40.37 0.19 3.28
CA GLN A 472 41.24 1.34 3.55
C GLN A 472 41.90 1.90 2.28
N LYS A 473 42.24 1.03 1.29
CA LYS A 473 42.86 1.46 0.04
C LYS A 473 41.88 1.90 -1.02
N CYS A 474 40.74 1.19 -1.13
CA CYS A 474 39.77 1.41 -2.23
C CYS A 474 38.55 2.26 -1.82
N GLY A 475 38.43 2.61 -0.54
CA GLY A 475 37.25 3.26 0.00
C GLY A 475 36.02 2.32 0.08
N THR A 476 34.86 2.82 -0.21
CA THR A 476 33.61 2.09 -0.27
C THR A 476 33.51 1.27 -1.56
N VAL A 477 33.39 -0.05 -1.45
CA VAL A 477 33.37 -0.99 -2.58
C VAL A 477 32.10 -1.82 -2.54
N PRO A 478 31.27 -1.83 -3.60
CA PRO A 478 30.12 -2.71 -3.69
C PRO A 478 30.51 -4.19 -3.72
N VAL A 479 29.71 -5.06 -3.14
CA VAL A 479 29.83 -6.51 -3.28
C VAL A 479 29.54 -6.89 -4.73
N PRO A 480 30.35 -7.76 -5.37
CA PRO A 480 30.06 -8.26 -6.71
C PRO A 480 28.68 -8.94 -6.79
N TYR A 481 28.00 -8.81 -7.93
CA TYR A 481 26.67 -9.41 -8.12
C TYR A 481 26.64 -10.93 -7.96
N GLU A 482 27.71 -11.58 -8.36
CA GLU A 482 27.90 -13.03 -8.24
C GLU A 482 28.00 -13.51 -6.78
N ASP A 483 28.42 -12.61 -5.87
CA ASP A 483 28.55 -12.90 -4.43
C ASP A 483 27.28 -12.58 -3.63
N LEU A 484 26.20 -12.14 -4.30
CA LEU A 484 24.91 -11.97 -3.67
C LEU A 484 24.15 -13.30 -3.49
N PRO A 485 23.43 -13.48 -2.40
CA PRO A 485 23.17 -12.51 -1.32
C PRO A 485 24.31 -12.48 -0.28
N VAL A 486 24.55 -11.27 0.30
CA VAL A 486 25.23 -11.17 1.58
C VAL A 486 24.28 -11.68 2.66
N VAL A 487 24.50 -12.90 3.13
CA VAL A 487 23.58 -13.58 4.05
C VAL A 487 23.83 -13.12 5.49
N LEU A 488 22.74 -12.92 6.26
CA LEU A 488 22.81 -12.65 7.69
C LEU A 488 23.49 -13.82 8.42
N PRO A 489 24.49 -13.56 9.27
CA PRO A 489 25.09 -14.61 10.10
C PRO A 489 24.13 -15.05 11.21
N ASN A 490 24.28 -16.25 11.71
CA ASN A 490 23.52 -16.70 12.87
C ASN A 490 24.13 -16.10 14.16
N VAL A 491 23.42 -15.17 14.79
CA VAL A 491 23.83 -14.51 16.03
C VAL A 491 23.08 -15.16 17.18
N THR A 492 23.81 -15.65 18.19
CA THR A 492 23.23 -16.39 19.31
C THR A 492 22.78 -15.51 20.49
N THR A 493 23.28 -14.28 20.57
CA THR A 493 22.97 -13.35 21.68
C THR A 493 22.45 -12.02 21.12
N PHE A 494 21.21 -11.70 21.47
CA PHE A 494 20.58 -10.43 21.13
C PHE A 494 20.38 -9.62 22.42
N THR A 495 21.10 -8.51 22.55
CA THR A 495 20.89 -7.59 23.67
C THR A 495 19.83 -6.55 23.35
N GLY A 496 19.51 -6.36 22.08
CA GLY A 496 18.57 -5.35 21.60
C GLY A 496 19.00 -3.92 21.85
N LYS A 497 20.21 -3.72 22.38
CA LYS A 497 20.74 -2.41 22.78
C LYS A 497 22.21 -2.29 22.37
N GLY A 498 22.60 -1.12 21.85
CA GLY A 498 23.99 -0.80 21.54
C GLY A 498 24.31 -0.79 20.04
N ALA A 499 25.57 -0.98 19.69
CA ALA A 499 26.07 -1.09 18.34
C ALA A 499 25.39 -2.26 17.58
N SER A 500 25.42 -2.21 16.24
CA SER A 500 24.86 -3.27 15.42
C SER A 500 25.35 -4.66 15.89
N PRO A 501 24.48 -5.62 16.17
CA PRO A 501 24.90 -6.98 16.56
C PRO A 501 25.80 -7.65 15.52
N LEU A 502 25.75 -7.20 14.25
CA LEU A 502 26.63 -7.70 13.17
C LEU A 502 28.10 -7.36 13.40
N GLU A 503 28.40 -6.25 14.08
CA GLU A 503 29.81 -5.89 14.45
C GLU A 503 30.47 -6.90 15.35
N THR A 504 29.69 -7.66 16.09
CA THR A 504 30.19 -8.64 17.08
C THR A 504 30.53 -10.00 16.44
N VAL A 505 30.39 -10.17 15.13
CA VAL A 505 30.66 -11.41 14.38
C VAL A 505 31.89 -11.23 13.49
N PRO A 506 33.12 -11.41 14.00
CA PRO A 506 34.38 -11.11 13.29
C PRO A 506 34.51 -11.89 11.97
N GLU A 507 34.06 -13.16 11.94
CA GLU A 507 34.11 -14.04 10.78
C GLU A 507 33.18 -13.58 9.64
N TRP A 508 32.17 -12.81 9.95
CA TRP A 508 31.26 -12.21 8.95
C TRP A 508 31.70 -10.82 8.54
N VAL A 509 32.15 -9.99 9.50
CA VAL A 509 32.53 -8.59 9.26
C VAL A 509 33.83 -8.51 8.47
N ASN A 510 34.86 -9.30 8.83
CA ASN A 510 36.17 -9.24 8.19
C ASN A 510 36.13 -10.02 6.87
N CYS A 511 36.59 -9.39 5.81
CA CYS A 511 36.57 -9.98 4.46
C CYS A 511 37.71 -9.42 3.62
N ALA A 512 38.00 -10.05 2.47
CA ALA A 512 38.93 -9.50 1.50
C ALA A 512 38.21 -8.48 0.60
N CYS A 513 38.87 -7.36 0.31
CA CYS A 513 38.36 -6.39 -0.66
C CYS A 513 38.24 -7.04 -2.05
N PRO A 514 37.10 -6.97 -2.75
CA PRO A 514 36.95 -7.59 -4.07
C PRO A 514 37.86 -6.95 -5.13
N ARG A 515 38.24 -5.65 -4.97
CA ARG A 515 39.12 -4.94 -5.91
C ARG A 515 40.61 -5.22 -5.69
N CYS A 516 41.11 -5.01 -4.49
CA CYS A 516 42.56 -5.07 -4.22
C CYS A 516 43.00 -6.28 -3.38
N LYS A 517 42.06 -7.11 -2.95
CA LYS A 517 42.27 -8.31 -2.10
C LYS A 517 42.86 -8.05 -0.72
N ALA A 518 43.05 -6.78 -0.33
CA ALA A 518 43.49 -6.42 1.02
C ALA A 518 42.39 -6.69 2.03
N GLU A 519 42.76 -6.71 3.32
CA GLU A 519 41.82 -6.77 4.43
C GLU A 519 40.83 -5.63 4.35
N ALA A 520 39.58 -5.95 4.57
CA ALA A 520 38.46 -5.00 4.51
C ALA A 520 37.34 -5.45 5.44
N ARG A 521 36.35 -4.60 5.64
CA ARG A 521 35.22 -4.88 6.53
C ARG A 521 33.89 -4.71 5.78
N ARG A 522 32.96 -5.62 6.01
CA ARG A 522 31.57 -5.45 5.53
C ARG A 522 30.89 -4.32 6.26
N GLU A 523 29.94 -3.70 5.60
CA GLU A 523 28.97 -2.80 6.23
C GLU A 523 28.14 -3.59 7.25
N THR A 524 27.91 -3.01 8.43
CA THR A 524 27.20 -3.66 9.54
C THR A 524 25.80 -3.10 9.78
N ASP A 525 25.44 -2.03 9.07
CA ASP A 525 24.05 -1.56 9.04
C ASP A 525 23.21 -2.45 8.13
N THR A 526 21.94 -2.60 8.50
CA THR A 526 20.90 -3.20 7.66
C THR A 526 20.02 -2.11 7.06
N MET A 527 19.31 -2.44 6.02
CA MET A 527 18.36 -1.52 5.38
C MET A 527 17.07 -1.39 6.18
N ASP A 528 16.44 -0.22 6.11
CA ASP A 528 15.05 -0.01 6.49
C ASP A 528 14.15 -1.03 5.79
N THR A 529 13.20 -1.62 6.52
CA THR A 529 12.29 -2.64 5.98
C THR A 529 11.42 -2.14 4.84
N PHE A 530 11.16 -0.83 4.77
CA PHE A 530 10.47 -0.25 3.62
C PHE A 530 11.23 -0.44 2.30
N VAL A 531 12.54 -0.67 2.30
CA VAL A 531 13.30 -0.98 1.08
C VAL A 531 12.85 -2.31 0.51
N ASP A 532 12.61 -3.31 1.37
CA ASP A 532 12.12 -4.61 0.96
C ASP A 532 10.67 -4.55 0.46
N SER A 533 9.81 -3.81 1.15
CA SER A 533 8.39 -3.70 0.82
C SER A 533 8.09 -2.67 -0.29
N ALA A 534 9.08 -1.91 -0.76
CA ALA A 534 8.88 -0.91 -1.81
C ALA A 534 8.78 -1.47 -3.23
N TRP A 535 9.15 -2.72 -3.48
CA TRP A 535 9.16 -3.33 -4.82
C TRP A 535 8.50 -4.73 -4.90
N TYR A 536 7.92 -5.24 -3.83
CA TYR A 536 7.34 -6.57 -3.70
C TYR A 536 6.25 -6.87 -4.74
N TYR A 537 5.49 -5.87 -5.17
CA TYR A 537 4.48 -5.97 -6.21
C TYR A 537 5.07 -6.40 -7.57
N LEU A 538 6.32 -6.04 -7.85
CA LEU A 538 7.07 -6.51 -9.03
C LEU A 538 7.53 -7.95 -8.83
N ARG A 539 8.05 -8.31 -7.64
CA ARG A 539 8.49 -9.67 -7.35
C ARG A 539 7.38 -10.69 -7.49
N TYR A 540 6.16 -10.36 -7.09
CA TYR A 540 4.99 -11.24 -7.26
C TYR A 540 4.70 -11.62 -8.71
N THR A 541 5.16 -10.85 -9.67
CA THR A 541 4.96 -11.19 -11.09
C THR A 541 5.80 -12.40 -11.51
N ASP A 542 6.94 -12.65 -10.80
CA ASP A 542 7.87 -13.75 -11.08
C ASP A 542 8.70 -14.11 -9.83
N PRO A 543 8.09 -14.66 -8.77
CA PRO A 543 8.74 -14.80 -7.46
C PRO A 543 9.83 -15.86 -7.41
N HIS A 544 9.82 -16.83 -8.35
CA HIS A 544 10.77 -17.94 -8.37
C HIS A 544 11.96 -17.73 -9.32
N ASN A 545 12.08 -16.54 -9.91
CA ASN A 545 13.21 -16.24 -10.79
C ASN A 545 14.51 -16.18 -9.98
N THR A 546 15.51 -16.95 -10.40
CA THR A 546 16.83 -17.07 -9.77
C THR A 546 17.89 -16.20 -10.43
N ASP A 547 17.64 -15.71 -11.65
CA ASP A 547 18.60 -15.00 -12.49
C ASP A 547 18.45 -13.48 -12.41
N ARG A 548 17.25 -13.01 -12.07
CA ARG A 548 16.92 -11.58 -11.98
C ARG A 548 15.77 -11.33 -11.00
N PRO A 549 15.55 -10.08 -10.53
CA PRO A 549 14.48 -9.75 -9.59
C PRO A 549 13.10 -10.19 -10.07
N PHE A 550 12.84 -10.07 -11.36
CA PHE A 550 11.64 -10.51 -12.07
C PHE A 550 11.86 -10.49 -13.58
N ASN A 551 11.09 -11.27 -14.32
CA ASN A 551 11.09 -11.24 -15.77
C ASN A 551 10.35 -10.02 -16.28
N ARG A 552 10.95 -9.27 -17.21
CA ARG A 552 10.36 -8.05 -17.78
C ARG A 552 9.02 -8.31 -18.47
N ASP A 553 8.91 -9.35 -19.27
CA ASP A 553 7.69 -9.63 -20.05
C ASP A 553 6.52 -10.01 -19.13
N LEU A 554 6.81 -10.67 -17.99
CA LEU A 554 5.82 -10.98 -16.96
C LEU A 554 5.43 -9.72 -16.17
N ALA A 555 6.41 -8.87 -15.82
CA ALA A 555 6.13 -7.59 -15.19
C ALA A 555 5.32 -6.68 -16.13
N ASP A 556 5.69 -6.57 -17.41
CA ASP A 556 4.98 -5.76 -18.41
C ASP A 556 3.56 -6.28 -18.71
N TYR A 557 3.30 -7.58 -18.48
CA TYR A 557 1.96 -8.16 -18.60
C TYR A 557 1.09 -7.89 -17.36
N TRP A 558 1.62 -8.13 -16.15
CA TRP A 558 0.85 -7.99 -14.92
C TRP A 558 0.71 -6.55 -14.43
N MET A 559 1.75 -5.72 -14.62
CA MET A 559 1.72 -4.32 -14.20
C MET A 559 0.87 -3.44 -15.14
N PRO A 560 0.36 -2.30 -14.65
CA PRO A 560 0.29 -1.92 -13.24
C PRO A 560 -0.67 -2.83 -12.46
N VAL A 561 -0.58 -2.83 -11.14
CA VAL A 561 -1.60 -3.43 -10.26
C VAL A 561 -2.92 -2.74 -10.53
N ASP A 562 -3.96 -3.50 -10.89
CA ASP A 562 -5.26 -2.93 -11.27
C ASP A 562 -6.01 -2.35 -10.06
N LEU A 563 -5.89 -3.01 -8.90
CA LEU A 563 -6.46 -2.52 -7.65
C LEU A 563 -5.52 -2.83 -6.48
N TYR A 564 -5.04 -1.78 -5.82
CA TYR A 564 -4.22 -1.87 -4.62
C TYR A 564 -5.03 -1.54 -3.37
N ILE A 565 -5.01 -2.43 -2.36
CA ILE A 565 -5.86 -2.34 -1.18
C ILE A 565 -4.99 -2.29 0.06
N GLY A 566 -5.16 -1.25 0.88
CA GLY A 566 -4.39 -1.10 2.10
C GLY A 566 -4.89 -0.02 3.04
N GLY A 567 -4.24 0.12 4.21
CA GLY A 567 -4.59 1.11 5.21
C GLY A 567 -4.16 2.52 4.82
N LYS A 568 -4.91 3.52 5.29
CA LYS A 568 -4.64 4.94 5.05
C LYS A 568 -3.27 5.38 5.59
N GLU A 569 -2.78 4.75 6.63
CA GLU A 569 -1.47 5.02 7.24
C GLU A 569 -0.29 4.81 6.29
N HIS A 570 -0.47 4.03 5.24
CA HIS A 570 0.55 3.76 4.23
C HIS A 570 0.44 4.65 2.99
N ALA A 571 -0.56 5.52 2.95
CA ALA A 571 -0.86 6.37 1.79
C ALA A 571 0.23 7.40 1.46
N VAL A 572 1.09 7.74 2.42
CA VAL A 572 2.18 8.69 2.25
C VAL A 572 3.49 7.96 1.99
N MET A 573 4.07 7.32 3.01
CA MET A 573 5.44 6.79 2.96
C MET A 573 5.57 5.58 2.03
N HIS A 574 4.83 4.51 2.31
CA HIS A 574 4.95 3.28 1.52
C HIS A 574 4.64 3.50 0.04
N LEU A 575 3.55 4.22 -0.27
CA LEU A 575 3.19 4.51 -1.66
C LEU A 575 4.24 5.37 -2.36
N PHE A 576 4.82 6.34 -1.67
CA PHE A 576 5.90 7.15 -2.21
C PHE A 576 7.13 6.31 -2.57
N TYR A 577 7.56 5.42 -1.66
CA TYR A 577 8.70 4.54 -1.92
C TYR A 577 8.41 3.49 -3.02
N ALA A 578 7.20 2.95 -3.06
CA ALA A 578 6.79 2.04 -4.13
C ALA A 578 6.82 2.73 -5.50
N ARG A 579 6.33 3.97 -5.59
CA ARG A 579 6.39 4.78 -6.81
C ARG A 579 7.82 5.07 -7.20
N PHE A 580 8.66 5.46 -6.25
CA PHE A 580 10.10 5.69 -6.49
C PHE A 580 10.77 4.47 -7.13
N PHE A 581 10.62 3.28 -6.53
CA PHE A 581 11.19 2.06 -7.11
C PHE A 581 10.62 1.72 -8.49
N SER A 582 9.33 1.98 -8.72
CA SER A 582 8.71 1.77 -10.04
C SER A 582 9.33 2.68 -11.10
N HIS A 583 9.49 3.97 -10.81
CA HIS A 583 10.14 4.93 -11.70
C HIS A 583 11.61 4.53 -11.96
N PHE A 584 12.35 4.15 -10.93
CA PHE A 584 13.72 3.70 -11.06
C PHE A 584 13.85 2.44 -11.92
N CYS A 585 13.02 1.42 -11.67
CA CYS A 585 12.99 0.20 -12.50
C CYS A 585 12.58 0.48 -13.95
N HIS A 586 11.70 1.48 -14.18
CA HIS A 586 11.36 1.92 -15.52
C HIS A 586 12.58 2.54 -16.23
N ASP A 587 13.33 3.41 -15.56
CA ASP A 587 14.53 4.04 -16.14
C ASP A 587 15.62 3.01 -16.46
N LEU A 588 15.74 1.96 -15.65
CA LEU A 588 16.60 0.80 -15.94
C LEU A 588 16.03 -0.12 -17.04
N LYS A 589 14.88 0.20 -17.61
CA LYS A 589 14.18 -0.61 -18.62
C LYS A 589 13.81 -2.02 -18.13
N MET A 590 13.63 -2.18 -16.84
CA MET A 590 13.16 -3.43 -16.23
C MET A 590 11.66 -3.61 -16.37
N THR A 591 10.91 -2.54 -16.50
CA THR A 591 9.46 -2.50 -16.79
C THR A 591 9.13 -1.30 -17.68
N LYS A 592 8.02 -1.38 -18.43
CA LYS A 592 7.50 -0.26 -19.22
C LYS A 592 6.62 0.71 -18.43
N HIS A 593 6.20 0.33 -17.21
CA HIS A 593 5.28 1.11 -16.41
C HIS A 593 6.03 1.98 -15.39
N LYS A 594 5.72 3.27 -15.35
CA LYS A 594 6.27 4.20 -14.35
C LYS A 594 5.54 4.09 -13.03
N GLU A 595 4.20 4.09 -13.06
CA GLU A 595 3.39 4.03 -11.86
C GLU A 595 2.99 2.59 -11.53
N PRO A 596 3.11 2.17 -10.26
CA PRO A 596 2.88 0.78 -9.89
C PRO A 596 1.40 0.40 -9.76
N PHE A 597 0.52 1.36 -9.43
CA PHE A 597 -0.87 1.10 -9.07
C PHE A 597 -1.82 1.95 -9.90
N HIS A 598 -2.80 1.30 -10.55
CA HIS A 598 -3.81 1.99 -11.35
C HIS A 598 -4.90 2.62 -10.47
N LYS A 599 -5.45 1.83 -9.55
CA LYS A 599 -6.50 2.26 -8.61
C LYS A 599 -6.13 1.92 -7.18
N LEU A 600 -6.41 2.83 -6.26
CA LEU A 600 -6.26 2.61 -4.82
C LEU A 600 -7.63 2.42 -4.17
N LEU A 601 -7.73 1.48 -3.25
CA LEU A 601 -8.84 1.31 -2.34
C LEU A 601 -8.30 1.37 -0.91
N VAL A 602 -8.41 2.54 -0.32
CA VAL A 602 -7.91 2.79 1.04
C VAL A 602 -9.00 2.44 2.03
N GLN A 603 -8.83 1.29 2.71
CA GLN A 603 -9.85 0.87 3.66
C GLN A 603 -9.77 1.67 4.97
N GLY A 604 -10.95 1.92 5.56
CA GLY A 604 -11.08 2.47 6.91
C GLY A 604 -10.71 1.46 8.00
N LEU A 605 -10.59 1.94 9.21
CA LEU A 605 -10.21 1.15 10.38
C LEU A 605 -11.41 0.36 10.95
N ILE A 606 -11.12 -0.73 11.65
CA ILE A 606 -12.06 -1.30 12.60
C ILE A 606 -11.71 -0.75 13.98
N LYS A 607 -12.66 -0.03 14.55
CA LYS A 607 -12.55 0.60 15.88
C LYS A 607 -13.43 -0.14 16.89
N ASN A 608 -12.92 -0.25 18.11
CA ASN A 608 -13.70 -0.80 19.23
C ASN A 608 -13.65 0.15 20.43
N GLN A 609 -14.58 -0.02 21.35
CA GLN A 609 -14.57 0.70 22.62
C GLN A 609 -13.27 0.43 23.36
N THR A 610 -12.61 1.49 23.78
CA THR A 610 -11.36 1.46 24.53
C THR A 610 -11.62 2.11 25.87
N PHE A 611 -11.20 1.45 26.93
CA PHE A 611 -11.43 1.89 28.30
C PHE A 611 -10.11 2.34 28.90
N ARG A 612 -10.08 3.55 29.48
CA ARG A 612 -8.88 4.14 30.05
C ARG A 612 -9.17 4.84 31.36
N LEU A 613 -8.35 4.63 32.38
CA LEU A 613 -8.42 5.41 33.62
C LEU A 613 -8.16 6.89 33.32
N LYS A 614 -9.00 7.77 33.82
CA LYS A 614 -8.84 9.22 33.59
C LYS A 614 -7.62 9.79 34.29
N THR A 615 -7.22 9.21 35.41
CA THR A 615 -6.10 9.68 36.24
C THR A 615 -4.73 9.29 35.69
N THR A 616 -4.56 8.03 35.33
CA THR A 616 -3.26 7.45 34.94
C THR A 616 -3.10 7.26 33.45
N GLY A 617 -4.20 7.28 32.68
CA GLY A 617 -4.17 6.95 31.26
C GLY A 617 -4.04 5.45 30.98
N GLN A 618 -4.01 4.59 32.01
CA GLN A 618 -3.88 3.15 31.84
C GLN A 618 -5.06 2.54 31.10
N TYR A 619 -4.78 1.67 30.13
CA TYR A 619 -5.80 0.91 29.41
C TYR A 619 -6.32 -0.24 30.27
N LEU A 620 -7.64 -0.45 30.23
CA LEU A 620 -8.36 -1.47 30.98
C LEU A 620 -9.01 -2.47 30.02
N LYS A 621 -9.16 -3.70 30.49
CA LYS A 621 -10.00 -4.70 29.83
C LYS A 621 -11.49 -4.39 30.07
N ARG A 622 -12.35 -4.85 29.16
CA ARG A 622 -13.80 -4.65 29.26
C ARG A 622 -14.39 -5.18 30.56
N GLU A 623 -13.88 -6.31 31.04
CA GLU A 623 -14.32 -7.00 32.25
C GLU A 623 -13.95 -6.25 33.54
N GLU A 624 -13.05 -5.28 33.47
CA GLU A 624 -12.60 -4.45 34.60
C GLU A 624 -13.44 -3.18 34.78
N VAL A 625 -14.44 -2.96 33.88
CA VAL A 625 -15.20 -1.72 33.82
C VAL A 625 -16.69 -1.99 34.03
N ASP A 626 -17.28 -1.30 35.01
CA ASP A 626 -18.72 -1.22 35.21
C ASP A 626 -19.33 -0.15 34.29
N LEU A 627 -20.25 -0.59 33.44
CA LEU A 627 -21.02 0.25 32.51
C LEU A 627 -22.51 0.36 32.89
N THR A 628 -22.89 -0.13 34.05
CA THR A 628 -24.31 -0.14 34.48
C THR A 628 -24.78 1.20 35.02
N GLY A 629 -23.87 2.03 35.53
CA GLY A 629 -24.14 3.37 36.03
C GLY A 629 -24.19 4.45 34.93
N THR A 630 -24.45 5.70 35.33
CA THR A 630 -24.46 6.86 34.44
C THR A 630 -23.07 7.22 33.89
N GLU A 631 -22.01 6.88 34.63
CA GLU A 631 -20.63 7.04 34.25
C GLU A 631 -19.90 5.70 34.40
N PRO A 632 -19.05 5.34 33.41
CA PRO A 632 -18.21 4.15 33.51
C PRO A 632 -17.19 4.27 34.64
N VAL A 633 -17.09 3.24 35.49
CA VAL A 633 -16.13 3.18 36.59
C VAL A 633 -15.33 1.88 36.60
N HIS A 634 -14.10 1.93 37.09
CA HIS A 634 -13.27 0.76 37.28
C HIS A 634 -13.79 -0.08 38.45
N LEU A 635 -14.07 -1.37 38.25
CA LEU A 635 -14.72 -2.24 39.21
C LEU A 635 -13.95 -2.35 40.54
N LYS A 636 -12.60 -2.28 40.52
CA LYS A 636 -11.79 -2.46 41.72
C LYS A 636 -11.58 -1.17 42.53
N THR A 637 -11.44 -0.03 41.85
CA THR A 637 -11.04 1.23 42.48
C THR A 637 -12.16 2.28 42.54
N GLY A 638 -13.25 2.08 41.78
CA GLY A 638 -14.31 3.08 41.62
C GLY A 638 -13.92 4.32 40.84
N GLU A 639 -12.72 4.37 40.26
CA GLU A 639 -12.26 5.51 39.46
C GLU A 639 -13.04 5.65 38.16
N LYS A 640 -13.23 6.88 37.72
CA LYS A 640 -13.88 7.19 36.45
C LYS A 640 -13.06 6.73 35.27
N VAL A 641 -13.73 6.03 34.37
CA VAL A 641 -13.15 5.51 33.14
C VAL A 641 -13.58 6.37 31.95
N GLN A 642 -12.61 6.72 31.10
CA GLN A 642 -12.87 7.33 29.79
C GLN A 642 -13.12 6.23 28.77
N VAL A 643 -14.22 6.35 28.02
CA VAL A 643 -14.56 5.44 26.90
C VAL A 643 -14.38 6.17 25.59
N THR A 644 -13.55 5.61 24.70
CA THR A 644 -13.28 6.17 23.37
C THR A 644 -13.39 5.08 22.30
N TRP A 645 -13.66 5.46 21.05
CA TRP A 645 -13.60 4.55 19.91
C TRP A 645 -12.24 4.64 19.25
N GLU A 646 -11.44 3.60 19.39
CA GLU A 646 -10.07 3.59 18.88
C GLU A 646 -9.80 2.38 18.00
N LYS A 647 -8.77 2.47 17.12
CA LYS A 647 -8.26 1.34 16.35
C LYS A 647 -7.99 0.16 17.28
N MET A 648 -8.44 -1.02 16.90
CA MET A 648 -8.18 -2.25 17.66
C MET A 648 -6.68 -2.52 17.77
N SER A 649 -6.21 -2.79 19.00
CA SER A 649 -4.81 -3.05 19.30
C SER A 649 -4.71 -3.93 20.55
N LYS A 650 -3.70 -4.82 20.61
CA LYS A 650 -3.42 -5.65 21.78
C LYS A 650 -3.10 -4.82 23.01
N SER A 651 -2.30 -3.77 22.85
CA SER A 651 -1.88 -2.88 23.95
C SER A 651 -3.03 -2.09 24.58
N LYS A 652 -4.14 -1.93 23.86
CA LYS A 652 -5.35 -1.22 24.33
C LYS A 652 -6.42 -2.15 24.88
N HIS A 653 -6.20 -3.44 24.85
CA HIS A 653 -7.14 -4.48 25.28
C HIS A 653 -8.52 -4.40 24.61
N ASN A 654 -8.59 -3.82 23.41
CA ASN A 654 -9.82 -3.63 22.65
C ASN A 654 -9.89 -4.50 21.39
N GLY A 655 -8.94 -5.41 21.21
CA GLY A 655 -8.90 -6.37 20.11
C GLY A 655 -9.94 -7.47 20.26
N ILE A 656 -10.45 -7.96 19.13
CA ILE A 656 -11.35 -9.11 19.05
C ILE A 656 -10.62 -10.20 18.27
N ASP A 657 -10.63 -11.43 18.82
CA ASP A 657 -10.03 -12.58 18.18
C ASP A 657 -10.93 -13.07 17.01
N PRO A 658 -10.43 -13.08 15.77
CA PRO A 658 -11.21 -13.59 14.64
C PRO A 658 -11.63 -15.06 14.79
N GLU A 659 -10.82 -15.88 15.46
CA GLU A 659 -11.11 -17.31 15.62
C GLU A 659 -12.32 -17.56 16.53
N GLU A 660 -12.48 -16.76 17.58
CA GLU A 660 -13.64 -16.84 18.47
C GLU A 660 -14.92 -16.48 17.72
N LEU A 661 -14.88 -15.40 16.94
CA LEU A 661 -16.01 -14.99 16.11
C LEU A 661 -16.37 -16.05 15.06
N MET A 662 -15.37 -16.68 14.44
CA MET A 662 -15.60 -17.75 13.45
C MET A 662 -16.29 -18.96 14.10
N LYS A 663 -15.92 -19.30 15.32
CA LYS A 663 -16.58 -20.40 16.07
C LYS A 663 -18.03 -20.08 16.39
N GLU A 664 -18.35 -18.84 16.69
CA GLU A 664 -19.70 -18.41 17.07
C GLU A 664 -20.60 -18.19 15.84
N TYR A 665 -20.17 -17.37 14.90
CA TYR A 665 -21.01 -16.90 13.78
C TYR A 665 -20.79 -17.64 12.47
N GLY A 666 -19.68 -18.32 12.30
CA GLY A 666 -19.23 -18.90 11.03
C GLY A 666 -18.53 -17.87 10.13
N ILE A 667 -17.69 -18.37 9.23
CA ILE A 667 -16.83 -17.53 8.39
C ILE A 667 -17.61 -16.69 7.38
N ASP A 668 -18.66 -17.26 6.79
CA ASP A 668 -19.47 -16.56 5.79
C ASP A 668 -20.22 -15.36 6.40
N THR A 669 -20.71 -15.54 7.65
CA THR A 669 -21.37 -14.44 8.38
C THR A 669 -20.43 -13.28 8.63
N ILE A 670 -19.19 -13.56 9.06
CA ILE A 670 -18.17 -12.54 9.35
C ILE A 670 -17.79 -11.79 8.07
N ARG A 671 -17.52 -12.51 6.99
CA ARG A 671 -17.15 -11.91 5.70
C ARG A 671 -18.26 -11.01 5.17
N LEU A 672 -19.50 -11.48 5.20
CA LEU A 672 -20.67 -10.70 4.80
C LEU A 672 -20.88 -9.47 5.69
N TYR A 673 -20.71 -9.61 7.01
CA TYR A 673 -20.83 -8.50 7.93
C TYR A 673 -19.80 -7.42 7.63
N ILE A 674 -18.52 -7.78 7.46
CA ILE A 674 -17.44 -6.83 7.15
C ILE A 674 -17.70 -6.05 5.85
N LEU A 675 -18.23 -6.73 4.83
CA LEU A 675 -18.57 -6.09 3.56
C LEU A 675 -19.83 -5.24 3.63
N PHE A 676 -20.76 -5.57 4.55
CA PHE A 676 -22.05 -4.90 4.68
C PHE A 676 -22.03 -3.72 5.67
N ALA A 677 -21.20 -3.77 6.70
CA ALA A 677 -21.24 -2.83 7.83
C ALA A 677 -20.94 -1.38 7.44
N ALA A 678 -20.04 -1.17 6.47
CA ALA A 678 -19.68 0.17 5.98
C ALA A 678 -19.07 0.07 4.56
N PRO A 679 -19.08 1.16 3.78
CA PRO A 679 -18.22 1.29 2.60
C PRO A 679 -16.76 1.02 2.94
N PRO A 680 -15.94 0.52 1.99
CA PRO A 680 -14.56 0.17 2.26
C PRO A 680 -13.72 1.28 2.91
N GLU A 681 -13.90 2.53 2.49
CA GLU A 681 -13.12 3.68 2.96
C GLU A 681 -13.53 4.17 4.36
N GLN A 682 -14.72 3.82 4.83
CA GLN A 682 -15.25 4.25 6.11
C GLN A 682 -14.84 3.32 7.24
N ASP A 683 -14.69 3.87 8.45
CA ASP A 683 -14.41 3.09 9.64
C ASP A 683 -15.62 2.23 10.03
N ILE A 684 -15.36 1.03 10.55
CA ILE A 684 -16.36 0.20 11.20
C ILE A 684 -16.24 0.39 12.71
N LEU A 685 -17.30 0.86 13.33
CA LEU A 685 -17.42 0.86 14.78
C LEU A 685 -17.96 -0.53 15.20
N TRP A 686 -17.11 -1.28 15.87
CA TRP A 686 -17.44 -2.65 16.28
C TRP A 686 -18.27 -2.61 17.57
N ASP A 687 -19.60 -2.65 17.43
CA ASP A 687 -20.51 -2.71 18.57
C ASP A 687 -21.08 -4.12 18.69
N THR A 688 -20.71 -4.81 19.75
CA THR A 688 -21.21 -6.17 20.05
C THR A 688 -22.70 -6.16 20.46
N LYS A 689 -23.25 -5.00 20.77
CA LYS A 689 -24.69 -4.85 21.14
C LYS A 689 -25.60 -4.67 19.94
N THR A 690 -25.06 -4.41 18.75
CA THR A 690 -25.89 -4.24 17.55
C THR A 690 -26.31 -5.56 16.95
N ASP A 691 -27.58 -5.63 16.49
CA ASP A 691 -28.18 -6.77 15.79
C ASP A 691 -27.58 -7.06 14.38
N ALA A 692 -26.43 -6.51 14.07
CA ALA A 692 -25.89 -6.51 12.72
C ALA A 692 -25.46 -7.93 12.26
N MET A 693 -24.71 -8.68 13.07
CA MET A 693 -24.36 -10.07 12.75
C MET A 693 -25.58 -11.00 12.74
N PRO A 694 -26.45 -10.99 13.77
CA PRO A 694 -27.74 -11.67 13.71
C PRO A 694 -28.59 -11.26 12.49
N GLY A 695 -28.52 -10.00 12.06
CA GLY A 695 -29.16 -9.51 10.85
C GLY A 695 -28.68 -10.25 9.59
N VAL A 696 -27.36 -10.42 9.43
CA VAL A 696 -26.76 -11.19 8.34
C VAL A 696 -27.20 -12.67 8.42
N GLN A 697 -27.22 -13.28 9.61
CA GLN A 697 -27.65 -14.65 9.78
C GLN A 697 -29.14 -14.85 9.44
N ARG A 698 -30.01 -13.90 9.85
CA ARG A 698 -31.42 -13.91 9.46
C ARG A 698 -31.60 -13.86 7.94
N TRP A 699 -30.76 -13.10 7.26
CA TRP A 699 -30.77 -13.06 5.80
C TRP A 699 -30.28 -14.37 5.16
N GLN A 700 -29.19 -14.96 5.64
CA GLN A 700 -28.72 -16.27 5.22
C GLN A 700 -29.81 -17.35 5.39
N THR A 701 -30.52 -17.35 6.52
CA THR A 701 -31.63 -18.26 6.79
C THR A 701 -32.80 -18.06 5.81
N ARG A 702 -33.12 -16.81 5.47
CA ARG A 702 -34.13 -16.51 4.44
C ARG A 702 -33.74 -17.05 3.07
N LEU A 703 -32.49 -16.88 2.68
CA LEU A 703 -31.98 -17.44 1.42
C LEU A 703 -32.07 -18.97 1.42
N TRP A 704 -31.70 -19.61 2.55
CA TRP A 704 -31.83 -21.07 2.69
C TRP A 704 -33.27 -21.53 2.55
N THR A 705 -34.20 -20.83 3.18
CA THR A 705 -35.64 -21.12 3.07
C THR A 705 -36.15 -21.00 1.63
N LEU A 706 -35.72 -19.96 0.89
CA LEU A 706 -36.07 -19.79 -0.52
C LEU A 706 -35.59 -20.98 -1.38
N VAL A 707 -34.33 -21.40 -1.14
CA VAL A 707 -33.74 -22.56 -1.84
C VAL A 707 -34.45 -23.83 -1.45
N THR A 708 -34.77 -24.05 -0.19
CA THR A 708 -35.51 -25.21 0.29
C THR A 708 -36.86 -25.32 -0.39
N LYS A 709 -37.65 -24.25 -0.44
CA LYS A 709 -38.92 -24.21 -1.14
C LYS A 709 -38.78 -24.56 -2.63
N LEU A 710 -37.74 -24.06 -3.27
CA LEU A 710 -37.47 -24.37 -4.69
C LEU A 710 -37.14 -25.84 -4.90
N ILE A 711 -36.34 -26.45 -4.01
CA ILE A 711 -36.00 -27.87 -4.08
C ILE A 711 -37.28 -28.71 -3.89
N GLU A 712 -38.11 -28.40 -2.91
CA GLU A 712 -39.35 -29.06 -2.63
C GLU A 712 -40.31 -29.02 -3.82
N ALA A 713 -40.52 -27.83 -4.41
CA ALA A 713 -41.37 -27.67 -5.58
C ALA A 713 -40.89 -28.48 -6.80
N ARG A 714 -39.58 -28.63 -6.96
CA ARG A 714 -39.01 -29.47 -8.03
C ARG A 714 -39.18 -30.96 -7.77
N THR A 715 -39.04 -31.37 -6.53
CA THR A 715 -39.16 -32.78 -6.16
C THR A 715 -40.61 -33.25 -6.25
N SER A 716 -41.58 -32.38 -6.00
CA SER A 716 -42.99 -32.66 -6.08
C SER A 716 -43.58 -32.47 -7.49
N GLU A 717 -42.76 -32.17 -8.51
CA GLU A 717 -43.18 -31.88 -9.89
C GLU A 717 -44.29 -30.79 -10.00
N THR A 718 -44.41 -29.98 -8.96
CA THR A 718 -45.45 -28.91 -8.87
C THR A 718 -45.08 -27.64 -9.61
N ILE A 719 -43.98 -27.63 -10.39
CA ILE A 719 -43.58 -26.47 -11.20
C ILE A 719 -44.53 -26.38 -12.42
N PRO A 720 -45.39 -25.36 -12.49
CA PRO A 720 -46.38 -25.25 -13.55
C PRO A 720 -45.78 -24.89 -14.90
N ASN A 721 -46.51 -25.17 -15.95
CA ASN A 721 -46.20 -24.67 -17.27
C ASN A 721 -46.41 -23.14 -17.30
N PRO A 722 -45.38 -22.36 -17.76
CA PRO A 722 -45.52 -20.91 -17.91
C PRO A 722 -46.69 -20.43 -18.75
N GLU A 723 -47.20 -21.27 -19.65
CA GLU A 723 -48.35 -20.93 -20.51
C GLU A 723 -49.67 -20.88 -19.74
N VAL A 724 -49.74 -21.52 -18.56
CA VAL A 724 -50.93 -21.62 -17.72
C VAL A 724 -51.05 -20.48 -16.70
N LEU A 725 -50.09 -19.56 -16.69
CA LEU A 725 -50.10 -18.43 -15.75
C LEU A 725 -51.26 -17.47 -16.04
N ASN A 726 -52.03 -17.10 -15.03
CA ASN A 726 -53.05 -16.09 -15.13
C ASN A 726 -52.46 -14.68 -15.27
N LYS A 727 -53.29 -13.65 -15.50
CA LYS A 727 -52.88 -12.27 -15.75
C LYS A 727 -52.10 -11.68 -14.57
N LYS A 728 -52.48 -11.97 -13.32
CA LYS A 728 -51.83 -11.49 -12.09
C LYS A 728 -50.47 -12.16 -11.93
N GLU A 729 -50.37 -13.45 -12.15
CA GLU A 729 -49.11 -14.22 -12.08
C GLU A 729 -48.12 -13.76 -13.16
N LYS A 730 -48.60 -13.46 -14.37
CA LYS A 730 -47.75 -12.88 -15.44
C LYS A 730 -47.22 -11.49 -15.10
N ALA A 731 -48.04 -10.64 -14.46
CA ALA A 731 -47.63 -9.30 -14.00
C ALA A 731 -46.56 -9.40 -12.91
N GLU A 732 -46.73 -10.29 -11.93
CA GLU A 732 -45.77 -10.52 -10.85
C GLU A 732 -44.45 -11.11 -11.39
N ALA A 733 -44.54 -12.06 -12.31
CA ALA A 733 -43.37 -12.60 -13.01
C ALA A 733 -42.55 -11.52 -13.74
N LYS A 734 -43.25 -10.60 -14.41
CA LYS A 734 -42.65 -9.46 -15.08
C LYS A 734 -41.97 -8.52 -14.06
N ARG A 735 -42.62 -8.21 -12.96
CA ARG A 735 -42.07 -7.40 -11.88
C ARG A 735 -40.79 -8.00 -11.30
N ILE A 736 -40.78 -9.30 -11.01
CA ILE A 736 -39.59 -10.01 -10.52
C ILE A 736 -38.47 -9.98 -11.56
N TRP A 737 -38.76 -10.15 -12.83
CA TRP A 737 -37.78 -10.14 -13.90
C TRP A 737 -37.12 -8.74 -14.07
N GLU A 738 -37.92 -7.69 -14.05
CA GLU A 738 -37.46 -6.30 -14.12
C GLU A 738 -36.58 -5.97 -12.91
N GLN A 739 -37.00 -6.31 -11.70
CA GLN A 739 -36.29 -6.09 -10.47
C GLN A 739 -34.96 -6.84 -10.44
N LYS A 740 -34.95 -8.10 -10.90
CA LYS A 740 -33.71 -8.89 -11.05
C LYS A 740 -32.69 -8.19 -11.97
N ASN A 741 -33.12 -7.73 -13.13
CA ASN A 741 -32.24 -7.10 -14.11
C ASN A 741 -31.67 -5.78 -13.60
N LEU A 742 -32.49 -4.99 -12.91
CA LEU A 742 -32.05 -3.77 -12.25
C LEU A 742 -30.99 -4.08 -11.20
N VAL A 743 -31.24 -5.01 -10.30
CA VAL A 743 -30.28 -5.39 -9.25
C VAL A 743 -28.99 -5.96 -9.85
N ILE A 744 -29.06 -6.72 -10.94
CA ILE A 744 -27.86 -7.23 -11.64
C ILE A 744 -27.02 -6.04 -12.14
N SER A 745 -27.64 -5.05 -12.77
CA SER A 745 -26.94 -3.86 -13.28
C SER A 745 -26.28 -3.07 -12.15
N GLU A 746 -27.02 -2.72 -11.11
CA GLU A 746 -26.53 -1.95 -9.96
C GLU A 746 -25.40 -2.69 -9.23
N VAL A 747 -25.57 -3.96 -8.91
CA VAL A 747 -24.54 -4.76 -8.23
C VAL A 747 -23.28 -4.90 -9.09
N THR A 748 -23.43 -5.03 -10.42
CA THR A 748 -22.28 -5.06 -11.32
C THR A 748 -21.51 -3.76 -11.27
N GLU A 749 -22.20 -2.63 -11.27
CA GLU A 749 -21.58 -1.32 -11.16
C GLU A 749 -20.85 -1.13 -9.82
N TYR A 750 -21.51 -1.44 -8.70
CA TYR A 750 -20.92 -1.39 -7.36
C TYR A 750 -19.66 -2.26 -7.22
N PHE A 751 -19.58 -3.41 -7.88
CA PHE A 751 -18.39 -4.27 -7.83
C PHE A 751 -17.28 -3.85 -8.79
N THR A 752 -17.61 -3.20 -9.90
CA THR A 752 -16.62 -2.90 -10.97
C THR A 752 -16.05 -1.50 -10.90
N LYS A 753 -16.87 -0.52 -10.51
CA LYS A 753 -16.48 0.89 -10.49
C LYS A 753 -16.26 1.40 -9.07
N ASP A 754 -17.30 1.32 -8.24
CA ASP A 754 -17.36 2.06 -6.98
C ASP A 754 -16.83 1.25 -5.78
N HIS A 755 -16.75 -0.08 -5.90
CA HIS A 755 -16.42 -1.01 -4.81
C HIS A 755 -17.34 -0.86 -3.58
N LEU A 756 -18.60 -0.45 -3.77
CA LEU A 756 -19.61 -0.26 -2.73
C LEU A 756 -20.29 -1.59 -2.34
N PHE A 757 -19.56 -2.47 -1.66
CA PHE A 757 -20.04 -3.81 -1.31
C PHE A 757 -21.27 -3.78 -0.40
N ASN A 758 -21.36 -2.83 0.53
CA ASN A 758 -22.51 -2.65 1.41
C ASN A 758 -23.79 -2.32 0.64
N ALA A 759 -23.71 -1.45 -0.37
CA ALA A 759 -24.84 -1.14 -1.25
C ALA A 759 -25.23 -2.37 -2.10
N ALA A 760 -24.26 -3.08 -2.67
CA ALA A 760 -24.49 -4.32 -3.40
C ALA A 760 -25.23 -5.35 -2.55
N ILE A 761 -24.78 -5.59 -1.31
CA ILE A 761 -25.43 -6.52 -0.37
C ILE A 761 -26.86 -6.05 -0.04
N SER A 762 -27.09 -4.76 0.21
CA SER A 762 -28.42 -4.21 0.42
C SER A 762 -29.36 -4.45 -0.74
N ARG A 763 -28.91 -4.27 -1.99
CA ARG A 763 -29.71 -4.55 -3.20
C ARG A 763 -30.10 -6.01 -3.30
N LEU A 764 -29.23 -6.88 -2.93
CA LEU A 764 -29.47 -8.30 -2.96
C LEU A 764 -30.38 -8.76 -1.82
N MET A 765 -30.26 -8.16 -0.63
CA MET A 765 -31.24 -8.35 0.45
C MET A 765 -32.64 -7.91 0.01
N SER A 766 -32.76 -6.77 -0.65
CA SER A 766 -34.01 -6.25 -1.20
C SER A 766 -34.63 -7.21 -2.23
N LEU A 767 -33.82 -7.72 -3.17
CA LEU A 767 -34.28 -8.71 -4.14
C LEU A 767 -34.78 -10.00 -3.47
N SER A 768 -34.05 -10.51 -2.45
CA SER A 768 -34.46 -11.70 -1.71
C SER A 768 -35.80 -11.48 -0.96
N ASN A 769 -36.05 -10.27 -0.45
CA ASN A 769 -37.32 -9.92 0.18
C ASN A 769 -38.48 -9.91 -0.82
N VAL A 770 -38.27 -9.33 -2.02
CA VAL A 770 -39.26 -9.39 -3.10
C VAL A 770 -39.60 -10.85 -3.42
N LEU A 771 -38.57 -11.69 -3.58
CA LEU A 771 -38.76 -13.11 -3.85
C LEU A 771 -39.52 -13.85 -2.73
N HIS A 772 -39.25 -13.48 -1.47
CA HIS A 772 -39.92 -14.09 -0.32
C HIS A 772 -41.40 -13.72 -0.21
N VAL A 773 -41.74 -12.46 -0.44
CA VAL A 773 -43.11 -11.91 -0.36
C VAL A 773 -43.95 -12.40 -1.51
N SER A 774 -43.39 -12.53 -2.72
CA SER A 774 -44.10 -13.03 -3.89
C SER A 774 -44.39 -14.52 -3.85
N MET A 775 -44.07 -15.22 -2.75
CA MET A 775 -44.28 -16.67 -2.56
C MET A 775 -45.22 -16.99 -1.39
N PRO A 776 -46.52 -16.73 -1.48
CA PRO A 776 -47.46 -17.32 -0.53
C PRO A 776 -47.49 -18.84 -0.70
N TYR A 777 -47.77 -19.56 0.38
CA TYR A 777 -47.68 -21.03 0.51
C TYR A 777 -48.51 -21.83 -0.51
N GLU A 778 -49.49 -21.22 -1.17
CA GLU A 778 -50.40 -21.84 -2.12
C GLU A 778 -50.06 -21.66 -3.62
N GLN A 779 -49.07 -20.84 -3.96
CA GLN A 779 -48.78 -20.52 -5.37
C GLN A 779 -47.38 -21.01 -5.80
N SER A 780 -47.18 -22.33 -5.82
CA SER A 780 -45.97 -23.00 -6.36
C SER A 780 -45.67 -22.65 -7.84
N LYS A 781 -46.60 -21.98 -8.53
CA LYS A 781 -46.55 -21.65 -9.95
C LYS A 781 -45.46 -20.64 -10.34
N LEU A 782 -45.11 -19.73 -9.45
CA LEU A 782 -44.05 -18.72 -9.68
C LEU A 782 -42.61 -19.22 -9.46
N LEU A 783 -42.47 -20.43 -8.90
CA LEU A 783 -41.16 -21.03 -8.59
C LEU A 783 -40.30 -21.34 -9.83
N GLY A 784 -40.92 -21.63 -10.98
CA GLY A 784 -40.21 -21.81 -12.26
C GLY A 784 -39.48 -20.52 -12.72
N LEU A 785 -40.06 -19.38 -12.47
CA LEU A 785 -39.49 -18.05 -12.76
C LEU A 785 -38.39 -17.67 -11.80
N LEU A 786 -38.53 -18.08 -10.55
CA LEU A 786 -37.48 -17.94 -9.55
C LEU A 786 -36.21 -18.72 -9.89
N PHE A 787 -36.40 -19.94 -10.47
CA PHE A 787 -35.26 -20.74 -10.90
C PHE A 787 -34.37 -20.00 -11.91
N PHE A 788 -35.01 -19.35 -12.88
CA PHE A 788 -34.28 -18.54 -13.87
C PHE A 788 -33.66 -17.30 -13.27
N THR A 789 -34.29 -16.67 -12.29
CA THR A 789 -33.78 -15.52 -11.56
C THR A 789 -32.57 -15.90 -10.69
N VAL A 790 -32.66 -17.02 -9.97
CA VAL A 790 -31.58 -17.57 -9.17
C VAL A 790 -30.44 -18.09 -10.04
N GLN A 791 -30.73 -18.69 -11.19
CA GLN A 791 -29.71 -19.16 -12.13
C GLN A 791 -28.93 -17.99 -12.78
N ASN A 792 -29.61 -16.87 -13.04
CA ASN A 792 -28.96 -15.64 -13.54
C ASN A 792 -28.30 -14.80 -12.43
N MET A 793 -28.77 -14.86 -11.20
CA MET A 793 -28.02 -14.43 -10.01
C MET A 793 -26.71 -15.22 -9.83
N LYS A 794 -26.57 -16.37 -10.52
CA LYS A 794 -25.33 -17.14 -10.64
C LYS A 794 -24.12 -16.32 -11.01
N MET A 795 -24.28 -15.31 -11.83
CA MET A 795 -23.16 -14.52 -12.33
C MET A 795 -22.64 -13.46 -11.35
N LEU A 796 -23.40 -13.02 -10.38
CA LEU A 796 -23.09 -11.86 -9.57
C LEU A 796 -22.74 -12.14 -8.09
N TRP A 797 -23.34 -13.18 -7.52
CA TRP A 797 -23.33 -13.35 -6.07
C TRP A 797 -22.54 -14.49 -5.52
N LEU A 798 -22.32 -15.44 -6.33
CA LEU A 798 -22.04 -16.79 -5.96
C LEU A 798 -20.62 -17.10 -5.62
N ARG A 799 -19.72 -16.22 -5.93
CA ARG A 799 -18.31 -16.44 -5.73
C ARG A 799 -17.69 -15.51 -4.69
N SER A 800 -18.44 -14.56 -4.17
CA SER A 800 -18.01 -13.72 -3.05
C SER A 800 -18.43 -14.26 -1.69
N ALA A 801 -19.57 -14.94 -1.60
CA ALA A 801 -19.99 -15.66 -0.41
C ALA A 801 -19.88 -17.16 -0.68
N LEU A 802 -19.18 -17.89 0.18
CA LEU A 802 -19.02 -19.34 0.14
C LEU A 802 -20.35 -20.07 -0.10
N TRP A 803 -21.39 -19.53 0.47
CA TRP A 803 -22.71 -20.10 0.66
C TRP A 803 -23.56 -20.25 -0.60
N LEU A 804 -23.55 -19.29 -1.48
CA LEU A 804 -24.28 -19.36 -2.73
C LEU A 804 -23.50 -20.09 -3.83
N HIS A 805 -22.19 -20.24 -3.68
CA HIS A 805 -21.36 -21.06 -4.56
C HIS A 805 -21.74 -22.55 -4.52
N LEU A 806 -22.15 -23.02 -3.36
CA LEU A 806 -22.67 -24.34 -3.09
C LEU A 806 -23.73 -24.81 -4.09
N TRP A 807 -24.67 -23.96 -4.33
CA TRP A 807 -25.92 -24.35 -4.97
C TRP A 807 -25.80 -24.36 -6.50
N LEU A 808 -24.92 -23.59 -7.03
CA LEU A 808 -24.82 -23.34 -8.48
C LEU A 808 -23.65 -24.03 -9.18
N HIS A 809 -22.57 -24.35 -8.47
CA HIS A 809 -21.47 -25.12 -9.06
C HIS A 809 -21.88 -26.55 -9.44
N THR A 810 -22.80 -27.11 -8.73
CA THR A 810 -23.33 -28.46 -8.98
C THR A 810 -24.23 -28.50 -10.18
N LEU A 811 -24.95 -27.41 -10.45
CA LEU A 811 -25.71 -27.25 -11.68
C LEU A 811 -24.80 -27.13 -12.93
N HIS A 812 -23.61 -26.50 -12.75
CA HIS A 812 -22.72 -26.25 -13.88
C HIS A 812 -21.90 -27.47 -14.33
N ARG A 813 -21.35 -28.27 -13.42
CA ARG A 813 -20.50 -29.43 -13.80
C ARG A 813 -21.21 -30.52 -14.55
N ARG A 814 -22.53 -30.69 -14.39
CA ARG A 814 -23.31 -31.69 -15.11
C ARG A 814 -24.07 -31.17 -16.33
N CYS A 815 -24.24 -29.85 -16.47
CA CYS A 815 -24.82 -29.20 -17.65
C CYS A 815 -23.76 -28.66 -18.64
N GLY A 816 -22.49 -28.91 -18.42
CA GLY A 816 -21.37 -28.33 -19.18
C GLY A 816 -21.24 -28.75 -20.65
N LYS A 817 -22.11 -29.59 -21.17
CA LYS A 817 -22.17 -29.92 -22.61
C LYS A 817 -23.19 -29.11 -23.40
N VAL A 818 -23.99 -28.26 -22.77
CA VAL A 818 -25.11 -27.53 -23.43
C VAL A 818 -24.82 -26.02 -23.59
N TRP A 819 -23.71 -25.50 -23.10
CA TRP A 819 -23.38 -24.07 -23.15
C TRP A 819 -22.12 -23.76 -23.99
N ARG A 820 -21.99 -24.39 -25.13
CA ARG A 820 -21.20 -23.86 -26.26
C ARG A 820 -22.16 -23.40 -27.36
N ILE A 821 -22.90 -22.35 -27.06
CA ILE A 821 -23.53 -21.51 -28.08
C ILE A 821 -23.56 -20.09 -27.53
#